data_55aa7943b3dca468bbd9c12797c27523
#
_entry.id   55aa7943b3dca468bbd9c12797c27523
#
_cell.length_a   1.000
_cell.length_b   1.000
_cell.length_c   1.000
_cell.angle_alpha   90.00
_cell.angle_beta   90.00
_cell.angle_gamma   90.00
#
_symmetry.space_group_name_H-M   'P 1'
#
loop_
_entity.id
_entity.type
_entity.pdbx_description
1 polymer ?
#
loop_
_entity_poly.entity_id
_entity_poly.type
_entity_poly.pdbx_seq_one_letter_code
_entity_poly.pdbx_strand_id
1 'polypeptide(L)'
;MRQFLFLLLLAGGVFASEDNFTEDLIFGDTGSNAPKNEIARNTPVSYSPFEKDAYLTSSFGENRGTRYHAGIDYSTNMEEGWPILAPEDGRVKEIRTSPFGYGKVMLYQGKSGKTWVFAHQSSFGKLDIQVRKKQYATHKNDVKLTPNTPYAKGDTLTFSGSTGIGNPHLHLEVRLDKDRVVSPCVLGALCLDTIAPQIFAGAIWQGNSIAVTSAEAIEKGCMVTPVKNEFGLYLALKIADYSREPKDNPMAIRRLEVWRYDEKIYSKVVDTLRYSKMTDVRNELLWTEEADTAGDWHYIPAKIAPLSKYTIEVEDFAGNITKRVFTLHPKCNGNKPITQVKNQTAPVYTFLGKTMLNLFMCRSGYNFKVTGDKDEVLTDDLCSAMPQKITTLGRVLQDYPTAKYIEYTASASSTGDGKAVDEKIAVFRRTPYQTNVNWKADLGNGTTITQKITGIPVAKLDSTPIAMAVTRTHTDSLDFFEFHPKGLQLKKWNVCVENKNNMAALYWLGETSRDWFIFDKQTKGKNRCASANELRDVALILNEEPMSLGFPYWANSYIEGISQPVLKIPVVYKYDGIANGNAITAKAKNKWIAVEYDSEPRELVLEGTKVPDAGEEITIIIMDEAKHKNKFVITVPEI
;
A
#
# COMPACT_ATOMS: atom_id res chain seq x y z
N MET A 1 43.37 28.16 6.27
CA MET A 1 43.89 27.00 7.04
C MET A 1 42.84 26.51 8.00
N ARG A 2 42.52 25.21 7.92
CA ARG A 2 41.60 24.42 8.71
C ARG A 2 40.09 24.62 8.45
N GLN A 3 39.62 23.77 7.56
CA GLN A 3 38.25 23.31 7.43
C GLN A 3 37.76 22.65 8.73
N PHE A 4 36.57 23.04 9.17
CA PHE A 4 35.79 22.24 10.13
C PHE A 4 34.64 21.57 9.38
N LEU A 5 34.78 20.27 9.25
CA LEU A 5 33.79 19.34 8.72
C LEU A 5 32.72 19.12 9.80
N PHE A 6 31.52 19.64 9.61
CA PHE A 6 30.37 19.31 10.44
C PHE A 6 29.74 18.01 9.94
N LEU A 7 29.99 16.93 10.63
CA LEU A 7 29.28 15.67 10.50
C LEU A 7 27.87 15.86 11.08
N LEU A 8 26.86 16.02 10.24
CA LEU A 8 25.45 15.86 10.64
C LEU A 8 25.14 14.35 10.75
N LEU A 9 25.16 13.84 11.95
CA LEU A 9 24.53 12.58 12.30
C LEU A 9 23.01 12.76 12.21
N LEU A 10 22.44 12.39 11.06
CA LEU A 10 21.02 12.14 10.91
C LEU A 10 20.69 10.82 11.64
N ALA A 11 20.22 10.94 12.87
CA ALA A 11 19.56 9.85 13.56
C ALA A 11 18.23 9.59 12.83
N GLY A 12 18.25 8.71 11.82
CA GLY A 12 17.07 8.19 11.17
C GLY A 12 16.29 7.34 12.17
N GLY A 13 15.15 7.84 12.61
CA GLY A 13 14.19 7.04 13.34
C GLY A 13 13.61 5.98 12.41
N VAL A 14 13.69 4.73 12.81
CA VAL A 14 13.08 3.60 12.11
C VAL A 14 11.56 3.74 12.24
N PHE A 15 10.90 4.03 11.12
CA PHE A 15 9.45 3.91 11.03
C PHE A 15 9.11 2.44 10.85
N ALA A 16 8.34 1.87 11.75
CA ALA A 16 7.68 0.60 11.54
C ALA A 16 6.49 0.83 10.60
N SER A 17 6.76 1.01 9.32
CA SER A 17 5.76 1.02 8.26
C SER A 17 6.24 0.10 7.16
N GLU A 18 5.31 -0.58 6.50
CA GLU A 18 5.60 -1.38 5.31
C GLU A 18 6.43 -0.62 4.27
N ASP A 19 6.32 0.72 4.26
CA ASP A 19 6.96 1.62 3.31
C ASP A 19 8.47 1.84 3.55
N ASN A 20 8.99 1.59 4.75
CA ASN A 20 10.39 1.89 5.10
C ASN A 20 11.35 0.68 4.97
N PHE A 21 10.83 -0.51 4.67
CA PHE A 21 11.66 -1.71 4.59
C PHE A 21 12.55 -1.79 3.34
N THR A 22 12.29 -0.96 2.33
CA THR A 22 13.10 -0.93 1.12
C THR A 22 14.41 -0.16 1.28
N GLU A 23 14.49 0.79 2.23
CA GLU A 23 15.70 1.60 2.43
C GLU A 23 16.84 0.82 3.10
N ASP A 24 16.55 -0.07 4.03
CA ASP A 24 17.55 -0.92 4.68
C ASP A 24 18.17 -1.98 3.77
N LEU A 25 17.61 -2.20 2.58
CA LEU A 25 18.12 -3.12 1.56
C LEU A 25 19.00 -2.44 0.50
N ILE A 26 19.24 -1.13 0.63
CA ILE A 26 20.09 -0.38 -0.31
C ILE A 26 21.57 -0.71 -0.04
N PHE A 27 22.15 -1.46 -0.92
CA PHE A 27 23.59 -1.74 -0.93
C PHE A 27 24.35 -0.65 -1.70
N GLY A 28 25.52 -0.25 -1.21
CA GLY A 28 26.40 0.76 -1.78
C GLY A 28 26.75 0.55 -3.28
N ASP A 29 27.02 1.63 -3.95
CA ASP A 29 27.18 1.81 -5.39
C ASP A 29 28.29 0.95 -6.04
N THR A 30 27.97 0.25 -7.13
CA THR A 30 28.92 -0.17 -8.16
C THR A 30 28.20 -0.13 -9.52
N GLY A 31 28.58 0.85 -10.33
CA GLY A 31 28.03 1.02 -11.67
C GLY A 31 28.34 -0.16 -12.60
N SER A 32 27.37 -0.57 -13.40
CA SER A 32 27.60 -1.23 -14.68
C SER A 32 26.44 -0.95 -15.64
N ASN A 33 26.75 -0.44 -16.81
CA ASN A 33 25.85 -0.29 -17.94
C ASN A 33 25.71 -1.68 -18.61
N ALA A 34 24.61 -2.39 -18.39
CA ALA A 34 24.24 -3.57 -19.16
C ALA A 34 23.05 -3.26 -20.10
N PRO A 35 23.05 -3.75 -21.34
CA PRO A 35 22.02 -3.44 -22.32
C PRO A 35 20.66 -4.07 -21.98
N LYS A 36 19.59 -3.36 -22.31
CA LYS A 36 18.20 -3.60 -21.93
C LYS A 36 17.56 -4.93 -22.40
N ASN A 37 18.23 -5.74 -23.21
CA ASN A 37 17.66 -6.91 -23.87
C ASN A 37 18.33 -8.26 -23.57
N GLU A 38 19.33 -8.32 -22.69
CA GLU A 38 20.04 -9.57 -22.42
C GLU A 38 19.39 -10.48 -21.37
N ILE A 39 18.49 -9.95 -20.55
CA ILE A 39 17.98 -10.65 -19.37
C ILE A 39 16.92 -11.70 -19.74
N ALA A 40 16.15 -11.47 -20.80
CA ALA A 40 15.09 -12.39 -21.26
C ALA A 40 15.64 -13.63 -22.01
N ARG A 41 16.92 -13.67 -22.35
CA ARG A 41 17.52 -14.75 -23.18
C ARG A 41 18.36 -15.75 -22.41
N ASN A 42 18.65 -15.53 -21.14
CA ASN A 42 19.46 -16.45 -20.35
C ASN A 42 18.58 -17.49 -19.65
N THR A 43 18.33 -18.55 -20.35
CA THR A 43 17.86 -19.89 -19.95
C THR A 43 16.80 -19.89 -18.84
N PRO A 44 15.53 -20.19 -19.18
CA PRO A 44 14.52 -20.48 -18.17
C PRO A 44 15.00 -21.66 -17.33
N VAL A 45 15.30 -21.42 -16.08
CA VAL A 45 15.51 -22.50 -15.13
C VAL A 45 14.10 -22.95 -14.73
N SER A 46 13.63 -24.09 -15.26
CA SER A 46 12.43 -24.71 -14.70
C SER A 46 12.64 -24.91 -13.21
N TYR A 47 11.91 -24.15 -12.40
CA TYR A 47 12.05 -24.11 -10.96
C TYR A 47 10.68 -24.12 -10.28
N SER A 48 10.46 -25.10 -9.42
CA SER A 48 9.39 -25.09 -8.44
C SER A 48 10.00 -24.87 -7.05
N PRO A 49 9.51 -23.90 -6.26
CA PRO A 49 10.04 -23.71 -4.91
C PRO A 49 9.70 -24.85 -3.96
N PHE A 50 8.73 -25.69 -4.31
CA PHE A 50 8.24 -26.80 -3.50
C PHE A 50 8.24 -28.11 -4.30
N GLU A 51 8.23 -29.24 -3.61
CA GLU A 51 8.05 -30.57 -4.23
C GLU A 51 6.61 -30.83 -4.69
N LYS A 52 5.66 -30.02 -4.23
CA LYS A 52 4.25 -30.09 -4.59
C LYS A 52 3.81 -28.81 -5.30
N ASP A 53 2.72 -28.89 -6.06
CA ASP A 53 2.14 -27.75 -6.74
C ASP A 53 1.65 -26.69 -5.75
N ALA A 54 1.98 -25.44 -6.06
CA ALA A 54 1.52 -24.26 -5.32
C ALA A 54 1.02 -23.20 -6.31
N TYR A 55 -0.15 -22.65 -6.02
CA TYR A 55 -0.74 -21.57 -6.81
C TYR A 55 -0.26 -20.22 -6.31
N LEU A 56 -0.26 -19.24 -7.21
CA LEU A 56 0.00 -17.85 -6.83
C LEU A 56 -1.21 -17.27 -6.09
N THR A 57 -0.93 -16.56 -5.02
CA THR A 57 -1.89 -15.69 -4.32
C THR A 57 -1.63 -14.22 -4.63
N SER A 58 -0.46 -13.89 -5.19
CA SER A 58 -0.11 -12.55 -5.63
C SER A 58 0.97 -12.61 -6.71
N SER A 59 0.86 -11.74 -7.71
CA SER A 59 1.75 -11.67 -8.85
C SER A 59 2.81 -10.56 -8.72
N PHE A 60 3.83 -10.65 -9.57
CA PHE A 60 4.83 -9.60 -9.76
C PHE A 60 4.19 -8.33 -10.34
N GLY A 61 4.55 -7.16 -9.81
CA GLY A 61 4.01 -5.89 -10.28
C GLY A 61 2.58 -5.57 -9.82
N GLU A 62 2.03 -6.34 -8.89
CA GLU A 62 0.74 -6.06 -8.27
C GLU A 62 0.78 -4.76 -7.47
N ASN A 63 -0.35 -4.06 -7.46
CA ASN A 63 -0.52 -2.81 -6.74
C ASN A 63 -0.66 -3.06 -5.23
N ARG A 64 0.31 -2.59 -4.46
CA ARG A 64 0.28 -2.60 -2.99
C ARG A 64 -0.04 -1.21 -2.41
N GLY A 65 -0.88 -0.43 -3.11
CA GLY A 65 -1.23 0.93 -2.72
C GLY A 65 -0.10 1.93 -2.97
N THR A 66 0.98 1.84 -2.23
CA THR A 66 2.12 2.77 -2.29
C THR A 66 3.23 2.35 -3.25
N ARG A 67 3.30 1.07 -3.59
CA ARG A 67 4.39 0.48 -4.39
C ARG A 67 3.92 -0.73 -5.20
N TYR A 68 4.72 -1.12 -6.17
CA TYR A 68 4.56 -2.41 -6.85
C TYR A 68 5.04 -3.57 -5.96
N HIS A 69 4.40 -4.72 -6.11
CA HIS A 69 4.89 -5.98 -5.56
C HIS A 69 6.16 -6.43 -6.30
N ALA A 70 7.26 -6.60 -5.56
CA ALA A 70 8.58 -6.88 -6.14
C ALA A 70 8.83 -8.38 -6.42
N GLY A 71 7.92 -9.24 -6.00
CA GLY A 71 8.01 -10.70 -6.11
C GLY A 71 6.70 -11.34 -6.53
N ILE A 72 6.59 -12.61 -6.22
CA ILE A 72 5.35 -13.40 -6.31
C ILE A 72 5.12 -14.11 -4.98
N ASP A 73 3.85 -14.34 -4.64
CA ASP A 73 3.49 -15.07 -3.43
C ASP A 73 2.85 -16.40 -3.78
N TYR A 74 3.44 -17.49 -3.25
CA TYR A 74 2.91 -18.84 -3.40
C TYR A 74 2.09 -19.24 -2.18
N SER A 75 0.87 -19.70 -2.40
CA SER A 75 0.04 -20.29 -1.35
C SER A 75 0.67 -21.55 -0.78
N THR A 76 0.69 -21.66 0.54
CA THR A 76 0.98 -22.90 1.25
C THR A 76 -0.27 -23.48 1.92
N ASN A 77 -1.47 -23.15 1.41
CA ASN A 77 -2.76 -23.62 1.91
C ASN A 77 -2.97 -23.34 3.42
N MET A 78 -2.51 -22.17 3.89
CA MET A 78 -2.54 -21.78 5.30
C MET A 78 -1.66 -22.63 6.22
N GLU A 79 -0.71 -23.38 5.67
CA GLU A 79 0.23 -24.22 6.41
C GLU A 79 1.61 -23.59 6.46
N GLU A 80 2.27 -23.70 7.60
CA GLU A 80 3.68 -23.39 7.74
C GLU A 80 4.56 -24.64 7.56
N GLY A 81 5.86 -24.44 7.35
CA GLY A 81 6.84 -25.52 7.38
C GLY A 81 6.98 -26.30 6.07
N TRP A 82 6.46 -25.81 4.93
CA TRP A 82 6.75 -26.45 3.64
C TRP A 82 8.22 -26.23 3.28
N PRO A 83 8.99 -27.31 2.97
CA PRO A 83 10.38 -27.18 2.54
C PRO A 83 10.49 -26.32 1.27
N ILE A 84 11.36 -25.32 1.31
CA ILE A 84 11.65 -24.44 0.16
C ILE A 84 12.99 -24.88 -0.43
N LEU A 85 12.99 -25.16 -1.73
CA LEU A 85 14.12 -25.75 -2.45
C LEU A 85 15.03 -24.67 -3.05
N ALA A 86 16.32 -25.00 -3.17
CA ALA A 86 17.29 -24.16 -3.86
C ALA A 86 17.04 -24.14 -5.38
N PRO A 87 16.90 -22.96 -6.01
CA PRO A 87 16.61 -22.86 -7.46
C PRO A 87 17.79 -23.26 -8.34
N GLU A 88 18.99 -23.12 -7.85
CA GLU A 88 20.26 -23.39 -8.51
C GLU A 88 21.36 -23.60 -7.47
N ASP A 89 22.54 -24.06 -7.89
CA ASP A 89 23.71 -24.07 -7.01
C ASP A 89 24.03 -22.64 -6.54
N GLY A 90 24.39 -22.48 -5.27
CA GLY A 90 24.68 -21.16 -4.73
C GLY A 90 25.03 -21.18 -3.26
N ARG A 91 24.85 -20.04 -2.60
CA ARG A 91 25.13 -19.88 -1.17
C ARG A 91 24.21 -18.88 -0.51
N VAL A 92 23.93 -19.08 0.76
CA VAL A 92 23.20 -18.12 1.58
C VAL A 92 24.10 -16.91 1.82
N LYS A 93 23.73 -15.78 1.24
CA LYS A 93 24.45 -14.51 1.37
C LYS A 93 24.12 -13.80 2.67
N GLU A 94 22.83 -13.79 3.03
CA GLU A 94 22.34 -13.08 4.19
C GLU A 94 21.05 -13.73 4.71
N ILE A 95 20.87 -13.70 6.03
CA ILE A 95 19.60 -13.97 6.69
C ILE A 95 19.31 -12.86 7.70
N ARG A 96 18.03 -12.52 7.88
CA ARG A 96 17.54 -11.54 8.84
C ARG A 96 16.29 -12.02 9.53
N THR A 97 16.12 -11.56 10.77
CA THR A 97 14.87 -11.68 11.52
C THR A 97 14.29 -10.29 11.76
N SER A 98 12.99 -10.15 11.60
CA SER A 98 12.22 -8.94 11.88
C SER A 98 10.76 -9.34 12.14
N PRO A 99 10.01 -8.61 12.97
CA PRO A 99 8.57 -8.83 13.13
C PRO A 99 7.73 -8.23 12.00
N PHE A 100 8.33 -7.43 11.11
CA PHE A 100 7.61 -6.66 10.10
C PHE A 100 8.15 -6.92 8.69
N GLY A 101 7.33 -6.56 7.70
CA GLY A 101 7.69 -6.64 6.29
C GLY A 101 8.04 -8.07 5.89
N TYR A 102 9.25 -8.33 5.45
CA TYR A 102 9.70 -9.68 5.03
C TYR A 102 9.79 -10.71 6.18
N GLY A 103 9.62 -10.32 7.43
CA GLY A 103 9.75 -11.25 8.55
C GLY A 103 11.14 -11.89 8.64
N LYS A 104 11.17 -13.21 8.75
CA LYS A 104 12.39 -14.02 8.56
C LYS A 104 12.66 -14.12 7.07
N VAL A 105 13.80 -13.58 6.62
CA VAL A 105 14.14 -13.49 5.20
C VAL A 105 15.54 -14.07 4.93
N MET A 106 15.65 -14.83 3.84
CA MET A 106 16.90 -15.37 3.31
C MET A 106 17.23 -14.76 1.95
N LEU A 107 18.44 -14.22 1.80
CA LEU A 107 19.01 -13.82 0.53
C LEU A 107 20.00 -14.90 0.08
N TYR A 108 19.68 -15.53 -1.02
CA TYR A 108 20.46 -16.61 -1.62
C TYR A 108 21.13 -16.15 -2.91
N GLN A 109 22.45 -16.19 -2.94
CA GLN A 109 23.23 -15.85 -4.13
C GLN A 109 23.41 -17.09 -5.00
N GLY A 110 22.71 -17.13 -6.12
CA GLY A 110 22.84 -18.18 -7.10
C GLY A 110 24.16 -18.08 -7.89
N LYS A 111 24.60 -19.21 -8.46
CA LYS A 111 25.77 -19.29 -9.33
C LYS A 111 25.60 -18.48 -10.61
N SER A 112 24.36 -18.25 -11.04
CA SER A 112 24.01 -17.36 -12.16
C SER A 112 24.27 -15.88 -11.89
N GLY A 113 24.65 -15.50 -10.66
CA GLY A 113 24.84 -14.13 -10.24
C GLY A 113 23.57 -13.43 -9.71
N LYS A 114 22.40 -14.07 -9.85
CA LYS A 114 21.12 -13.54 -9.32
C LYS A 114 21.04 -13.72 -7.81
N THR A 115 20.32 -12.81 -7.13
CA THR A 115 19.99 -12.97 -5.71
C THR A 115 18.51 -13.34 -5.59
N TRP A 116 18.24 -14.53 -5.06
CA TRP A 116 16.92 -15.00 -4.72
C TRP A 116 16.58 -14.59 -3.30
N VAL A 117 15.39 -14.06 -3.08
CA VAL A 117 14.90 -13.60 -1.78
C VAL A 117 13.70 -14.46 -1.40
N PHE A 118 13.81 -15.15 -0.29
CA PHE A 118 12.75 -15.96 0.30
C PHE A 118 12.33 -15.31 1.60
N ALA A 119 11.07 -14.86 1.69
CA ALA A 119 10.56 -14.15 2.86
C ALA A 119 9.44 -14.90 3.57
N HIS A 120 9.00 -14.36 4.69
CA HIS A 120 7.94 -14.88 5.58
C HIS A 120 8.21 -16.28 6.12
N GLN A 121 9.47 -16.64 6.32
CA GLN A 121 9.86 -17.98 6.68
C GLN A 121 9.52 -18.30 8.16
N SER A 122 9.13 -19.55 8.44
CA SER A 122 9.02 -20.03 9.82
C SER A 122 10.41 -20.35 10.40
N SER A 123 11.32 -20.90 9.57
CA SER A 123 12.61 -21.44 9.99
C SER A 123 13.65 -21.30 8.88
N PHE A 124 14.90 -21.03 9.23
CA PHE A 124 16.07 -21.08 8.33
C PHE A 124 16.72 -22.47 8.30
N GLY A 125 16.02 -23.51 8.77
CA GLY A 125 16.53 -24.86 8.85
C GLY A 125 17.82 -24.93 9.66
N LYS A 126 18.86 -25.61 9.14
CA LYS A 126 20.14 -25.76 9.83
C LYS A 126 20.84 -24.46 10.24
N LEU A 127 20.40 -23.31 9.74
CA LEU A 127 20.96 -22.00 10.09
C LEU A 127 20.29 -21.37 11.33
N ASP A 128 19.18 -21.89 11.82
CA ASP A 128 18.52 -21.38 13.03
C ASP A 128 19.44 -21.42 14.26
N ILE A 129 20.29 -22.43 14.37
CA ILE A 129 21.31 -22.52 15.43
C ILE A 129 22.22 -21.29 15.44
N GLN A 130 22.64 -20.81 14.26
CA GLN A 130 23.49 -19.63 14.15
C GLN A 130 22.72 -18.35 14.52
N VAL A 131 21.44 -18.27 14.14
CA VAL A 131 20.53 -17.16 14.52
C VAL A 131 20.40 -17.10 16.04
N ARG A 132 20.02 -18.22 16.68
CA ARG A 132 19.89 -18.31 18.15
C ARG A 132 21.19 -17.95 18.87
N LYS A 133 22.32 -18.50 18.42
CA LYS A 133 23.63 -18.17 18.98
C LYS A 133 23.90 -16.65 18.91
N LYS A 134 23.56 -15.99 17.80
CA LYS A 134 23.73 -14.55 17.65
C LYS A 134 22.79 -13.76 18.56
N GLN A 135 21.50 -14.14 18.62
CA GLN A 135 20.50 -13.51 19.47
C GLN A 135 20.94 -13.54 20.96
N TYR A 136 21.33 -14.70 21.48
CA TYR A 136 21.79 -14.84 22.86
C TYR A 136 23.10 -14.13 23.13
N ALA A 137 24.04 -14.12 22.19
CA ALA A 137 25.31 -13.39 22.34
C ALA A 137 25.15 -11.87 22.36
N THR A 138 24.12 -11.34 21.69
CA THR A 138 23.91 -9.89 21.58
C THR A 138 22.74 -9.38 22.41
N HIS A 139 21.91 -10.28 22.96
CA HIS A 139 20.63 -9.97 23.61
C HIS A 139 19.72 -9.12 22.69
N LYS A 140 19.65 -9.51 21.40
CA LYS A 140 18.79 -8.88 20.39
C LYS A 140 17.88 -9.93 19.77
N ASN A 141 16.60 -9.61 19.63
CA ASN A 141 15.63 -10.47 18.94
C ASN A 141 15.81 -10.41 17.43
N ASP A 142 15.96 -9.19 16.89
CA ASP A 142 16.24 -8.99 15.47
C ASP A 142 17.73 -9.01 15.22
N VAL A 143 18.16 -9.94 14.37
CA VAL A 143 19.57 -10.13 14.01
C VAL A 143 19.74 -10.27 12.50
N LYS A 144 20.95 -9.94 12.07
CA LYS A 144 21.42 -10.11 10.69
C LYS A 144 22.69 -10.96 10.70
N LEU A 145 22.74 -11.97 9.82
CA LEU A 145 23.91 -12.84 9.62
C LEU A 145 24.27 -12.96 8.14
N THR A 146 25.53 -13.29 7.86
CA THR A 146 26.07 -13.56 6.54
C THR A 146 26.76 -14.94 6.53
N PRO A 147 25.97 -16.05 6.55
CA PRO A 147 26.50 -17.39 6.81
C PRO A 147 27.46 -17.90 5.74
N ASN A 148 27.28 -17.47 4.49
CA ASN A 148 28.03 -17.93 3.31
C ASN A 148 27.96 -19.47 3.11
N THR A 149 26.89 -20.11 3.58
CA THR A 149 26.69 -21.57 3.51
C THR A 149 26.29 -22.00 2.11
N PRO A 150 27.01 -22.97 1.50
CA PRO A 150 26.67 -23.47 0.18
C PRO A 150 25.50 -24.46 0.21
N TYR A 151 24.76 -24.50 -0.90
CA TYR A 151 23.69 -25.47 -1.19
C TYR A 151 23.73 -25.83 -2.67
N ALA A 152 23.39 -27.08 -3.00
CA ALA A 152 23.16 -27.53 -4.35
C ALA A 152 21.72 -27.23 -4.79
N LYS A 153 21.48 -27.18 -6.10
CA LYS A 153 20.13 -27.11 -6.67
C LYS A 153 19.25 -28.25 -6.10
N GLY A 154 18.05 -27.90 -5.62
CA GLY A 154 17.10 -28.85 -5.05
C GLY A 154 17.29 -29.17 -3.57
N ASP A 155 18.38 -28.71 -2.93
CA ASP A 155 18.51 -28.81 -1.47
C ASP A 155 17.43 -27.99 -0.77
N THR A 156 16.95 -28.46 0.39
CA THR A 156 16.08 -27.69 1.25
C THR A 156 16.87 -26.53 1.87
N LEU A 157 16.48 -25.30 1.50
CA LEU A 157 17.09 -24.06 2.02
C LEU A 157 16.50 -23.65 3.37
N THR A 158 15.18 -23.66 3.47
CA THR A 158 14.39 -23.03 4.52
C THR A 158 12.96 -23.57 4.49
N PHE A 159 12.08 -23.05 5.36
CA PHE A 159 10.69 -23.48 5.47
C PHE A 159 9.74 -22.30 5.41
N SER A 160 8.61 -22.47 4.70
CA SER A 160 7.56 -21.44 4.60
C SER A 160 6.94 -21.12 5.95
N GLY A 161 6.40 -19.92 6.08
CA GLY A 161 5.76 -19.46 7.30
C GLY A 161 4.89 -18.23 7.08
N SER A 162 4.62 -17.53 8.18
CA SER A 162 3.78 -16.33 8.23
C SER A 162 4.48 -15.14 8.89
N THR A 163 5.80 -15.21 9.14
CA THR A 163 6.51 -14.13 9.85
C THR A 163 6.50 -12.84 9.05
N GLY A 164 6.26 -11.71 9.72
CA GLY A 164 6.19 -10.39 9.11
C GLY A 164 4.79 -9.99 8.71
N ILE A 165 4.32 -10.33 7.52
CA ILE A 165 3.01 -9.91 6.99
C ILE A 165 2.32 -11.06 6.28
N GLY A 166 1.03 -11.20 6.56
CA GLY A 166 0.11 -12.09 5.85
C GLY A 166 0.03 -13.50 6.41
N ASN A 167 -0.92 -14.26 5.88
CA ASN A 167 -1.12 -15.66 6.20
C ASN A 167 0.06 -16.52 5.72
N PRO A 168 0.21 -17.78 6.16
CA PRO A 168 1.29 -18.66 5.70
C PRO A 168 1.40 -18.73 4.17
N HIS A 169 2.55 -18.31 3.63
CA HIS A 169 2.88 -18.28 2.21
C HIS A 169 4.39 -18.20 1.99
N LEU A 170 4.84 -18.27 0.75
CA LEU A 170 6.20 -17.95 0.35
C LEU A 170 6.20 -16.72 -0.54
N HIS A 171 6.82 -15.63 -0.09
CA HIS A 171 7.19 -14.52 -0.96
C HIS A 171 8.54 -14.79 -1.61
N LEU A 172 8.59 -14.75 -2.94
CA LEU A 172 9.78 -15.02 -3.75
C LEU A 172 10.11 -13.84 -4.65
N GLU A 173 11.34 -13.28 -4.50
CA GLU A 173 11.87 -12.27 -5.43
C GLU A 173 13.14 -12.77 -6.13
N VAL A 174 13.43 -12.24 -7.33
CA VAL A 174 14.70 -12.42 -8.00
C VAL A 174 15.33 -11.08 -8.34
N ARG A 175 16.41 -10.74 -7.65
CA ARG A 175 17.14 -9.48 -7.82
C ARG A 175 18.31 -9.67 -8.77
N LEU A 176 18.37 -8.82 -9.79
CA LEU A 176 19.47 -8.77 -10.75
C LEU A 176 20.63 -7.95 -10.21
N ASP A 177 20.31 -6.88 -9.51
CA ASP A 177 21.24 -6.00 -8.80
C ASP A 177 20.51 -5.29 -7.65
N LYS A 178 21.04 -4.18 -7.17
CA LYS A 178 20.49 -3.40 -6.05
C LYS A 178 19.18 -2.68 -6.36
N ASP A 179 18.98 -2.32 -7.63
CA ASP A 179 17.82 -1.53 -8.08
C ASP A 179 16.85 -2.34 -8.93
N ARG A 180 17.30 -3.45 -9.56
CA ARG A 180 16.47 -4.21 -10.51
C ARG A 180 16.03 -5.54 -9.93
N VAL A 181 14.73 -5.75 -10.02
CA VAL A 181 14.07 -7.02 -9.70
C VAL A 181 13.32 -7.51 -10.93
N VAL A 182 13.36 -8.81 -11.19
CA VAL A 182 12.72 -9.45 -12.34
C VAL A 182 11.67 -10.44 -11.87
N SER A 183 10.58 -10.56 -12.63
CA SER A 183 9.54 -11.54 -12.34
C SER A 183 10.11 -12.96 -12.29
N PRO A 184 9.91 -13.71 -11.19
CA PRO A 184 10.31 -15.12 -11.13
C PRO A 184 9.68 -15.97 -12.23
N CYS A 185 8.41 -15.70 -12.62
CA CYS A 185 7.71 -16.41 -13.71
C CYS A 185 8.45 -16.27 -15.06
N VAL A 186 8.92 -15.06 -15.38
CA VAL A 186 9.68 -14.78 -16.60
C VAL A 186 11.01 -15.55 -16.62
N LEU A 187 11.57 -15.85 -15.46
CA LEU A 187 12.80 -16.63 -15.31
C LEU A 187 12.55 -18.15 -15.25
N GLY A 188 11.31 -18.59 -15.41
CA GLY A 188 10.94 -20.02 -15.45
C GLY A 188 10.56 -20.61 -14.09
N ALA A 189 10.27 -19.80 -13.08
CA ALA A 189 9.56 -20.28 -11.90
C ALA A 189 8.15 -20.74 -12.30
N LEU A 190 7.69 -21.83 -11.71
CA LEU A 190 6.38 -22.40 -12.01
C LEU A 190 5.26 -21.47 -11.52
N CYS A 191 4.59 -20.82 -12.46
CA CYS A 191 3.45 -19.93 -12.21
C CYS A 191 2.21 -20.59 -12.81
N LEU A 192 1.49 -21.35 -11.97
CA LEU A 192 0.30 -22.09 -12.40
C LEU A 192 -0.88 -21.13 -12.57
N ASP A 193 -1.33 -20.97 -13.81
CA ASP A 193 -2.45 -20.14 -14.19
C ASP A 193 -3.03 -20.58 -15.55
N THR A 194 -4.35 -20.66 -15.62
CA THR A 194 -5.08 -21.02 -16.85
C THR A 194 -6.21 -20.03 -17.17
N ILE A 195 -6.29 -18.92 -16.44
CA ILE A 195 -7.35 -17.92 -16.57
C ILE A 195 -6.76 -16.69 -17.27
N ALA A 196 -7.33 -16.32 -18.41
CA ALA A 196 -6.90 -15.11 -19.11
C ALA A 196 -7.37 -13.83 -18.36
N PRO A 197 -6.59 -12.74 -18.40
CA PRO A 197 -6.92 -11.48 -17.79
C PRO A 197 -8.31 -10.96 -18.21
N GLN A 198 -8.99 -10.25 -17.31
CA GLN A 198 -10.35 -9.75 -17.53
C GLN A 198 -10.37 -8.22 -17.54
N ILE A 199 -11.14 -7.66 -18.49
CA ILE A 199 -11.41 -6.22 -18.58
C ILE A 199 -12.80 -5.96 -18.03
N PHE A 200 -12.89 -5.33 -16.85
CA PHE A 200 -14.13 -5.07 -16.12
C PHE A 200 -14.83 -3.79 -16.54
N ALA A 201 -14.05 -2.78 -16.95
CA ALA A 201 -14.58 -1.50 -17.36
C ALA A 201 -13.55 -0.71 -18.18
N GLY A 202 -14.02 0.30 -18.87
CA GLY A 202 -13.18 1.32 -19.49
C GLY A 202 -13.71 2.71 -19.18
N ALA A 203 -12.82 3.66 -18.93
CA ALA A 203 -13.16 5.05 -18.70
C ALA A 203 -12.49 5.95 -19.74
N ILE A 204 -13.25 6.91 -20.24
CA ILE A 204 -12.74 7.97 -21.12
C ILE A 204 -13.05 9.30 -20.46
N TRP A 205 -12.08 10.20 -20.42
CA TRP A 205 -12.29 11.53 -19.89
C TRP A 205 -11.66 12.62 -20.75
N GLN A 206 -12.22 13.80 -20.61
CA GLN A 206 -11.76 15.05 -21.19
C GLN A 206 -11.97 16.15 -20.14
N GLY A 207 -10.88 16.74 -19.68
CA GLY A 207 -10.95 17.74 -18.62
C GLY A 207 -11.65 17.20 -17.36
N ASN A 208 -12.81 17.77 -17.03
CA ASN A 208 -13.62 17.39 -15.87
C ASN A 208 -14.78 16.43 -16.22
N SER A 209 -14.92 16.02 -17.47
CA SER A 209 -15.97 15.11 -17.93
C SER A 209 -15.44 13.68 -18.02
N ILE A 210 -16.12 12.72 -17.41
CA ILE A 210 -15.76 11.30 -17.36
C ILE A 210 -16.95 10.48 -17.88
N ALA A 211 -16.67 9.52 -18.76
CA ALA A 211 -17.62 8.49 -19.17
C ALA A 211 -17.04 7.12 -18.89
N VAL A 212 -17.80 6.27 -18.22
CA VAL A 212 -17.40 4.90 -17.89
C VAL A 212 -18.26 3.92 -18.68
N THR A 213 -17.61 2.90 -19.22
CA THR A 213 -18.22 1.86 -20.06
C THR A 213 -18.07 0.50 -19.38
N SER A 214 -19.16 -0.27 -19.33
CA SER A 214 -19.15 -1.62 -18.76
C SER A 214 -18.40 -2.63 -19.63
N ALA A 215 -17.95 -3.74 -19.02
CA ALA A 215 -17.35 -4.87 -19.73
C ALA A 215 -18.25 -5.36 -20.88
N GLU A 216 -19.56 -5.52 -20.63
CA GLU A 216 -20.52 -5.98 -21.63
C GLU A 216 -20.54 -5.09 -22.91
N ALA A 217 -20.47 -3.77 -22.73
CA ALA A 217 -20.43 -2.86 -23.87
C ALA A 217 -19.10 -2.92 -24.63
N ILE A 218 -17.99 -3.08 -23.89
CA ILE A 218 -16.65 -3.26 -24.47
C ILE A 218 -16.58 -4.56 -25.28
N GLU A 219 -17.15 -5.64 -24.76
CA GLU A 219 -17.25 -6.94 -25.44
C GLU A 219 -18.08 -6.84 -26.72
N LYS A 220 -19.12 -6.01 -26.72
CA LYS A 220 -19.93 -5.68 -27.91
C LYS A 220 -19.27 -4.67 -28.86
N GLY A 221 -18.04 -4.30 -28.59
CA GLY A 221 -17.23 -3.46 -29.47
C GLY A 221 -17.47 -1.95 -29.34
N CYS A 222 -17.97 -1.47 -28.21
CA CYS A 222 -18.31 -0.07 -28.01
C CYS A 222 -17.78 0.50 -26.70
N MET A 223 -17.20 1.71 -26.74
CA MET A 223 -16.90 2.53 -25.55
C MET A 223 -17.51 3.93 -25.67
N VAL A 224 -18.02 4.45 -24.55
CA VAL A 224 -18.70 5.75 -24.49
C VAL A 224 -17.71 6.89 -24.31
N THR A 225 -17.89 7.97 -25.09
CA THR A 225 -17.14 9.22 -24.92
C THR A 225 -17.95 10.25 -24.11
N PRO A 226 -17.31 11.04 -23.22
CA PRO A 226 -18.02 11.97 -22.35
C PRO A 226 -18.58 13.21 -23.07
N VAL A 227 -18.03 13.61 -24.23
CA VAL A 227 -18.34 14.87 -24.92
C VAL A 227 -18.27 14.70 -26.44
N LYS A 228 -18.93 15.59 -27.15
CA LYS A 228 -18.91 15.68 -28.63
C LYS A 228 -17.50 16.06 -29.12
N ASN A 229 -16.88 15.14 -29.84
CA ASN A 229 -15.83 15.35 -30.88
C ASN A 229 -14.71 16.39 -30.62
N GLU A 230 -14.15 16.48 -29.41
CA GLU A 230 -12.96 17.31 -29.19
C GLU A 230 -11.70 16.48 -29.02
N PHE A 231 -10.56 17.07 -29.41
CA PHE A 231 -9.24 16.43 -29.22
C PHE A 231 -8.85 16.38 -27.75
N GLY A 232 -8.08 15.35 -27.35
CA GLY A 232 -7.54 15.27 -26.00
C GLY A 232 -8.31 14.35 -25.07
N LEU A 233 -8.86 13.26 -25.61
CA LEU A 233 -9.44 12.18 -24.81
C LEU A 233 -8.34 11.28 -24.22
N TYR A 234 -8.58 10.82 -23.01
CA TYR A 234 -7.71 9.88 -22.28
C TYR A 234 -8.47 8.61 -21.93
N LEU A 235 -7.75 7.49 -21.87
CA LEU A 235 -8.30 6.17 -21.63
C LEU A 235 -7.73 5.58 -20.35
N ALA A 236 -8.58 4.97 -19.55
CA ALA A 236 -8.18 4.00 -18.54
C ALA A 236 -9.01 2.72 -18.66
N LEU A 237 -8.41 1.61 -18.27
CA LEU A 237 -9.03 0.30 -18.31
C LEU A 237 -8.94 -0.34 -16.92
N LYS A 238 -10.06 -0.85 -16.41
CA LYS A 238 -10.10 -1.64 -15.19
C LYS A 238 -9.83 -3.10 -15.54
N ILE A 239 -8.69 -3.61 -15.10
CA ILE A 239 -8.21 -4.95 -15.48
C ILE A 239 -7.77 -5.69 -14.23
N ALA A 240 -8.06 -6.98 -14.18
CA ALA A 240 -7.46 -7.94 -13.24
C ALA A 240 -7.19 -9.26 -13.92
N ASP A 241 -6.27 -9.98 -13.33
CA ASP A 241 -5.97 -11.36 -13.63
C ASP A 241 -6.27 -12.24 -12.40
N TYR A 242 -6.37 -13.57 -12.59
CA TYR A 242 -6.65 -14.54 -11.52
C TYR A 242 -6.02 -15.88 -11.85
N SER A 243 -5.25 -16.46 -10.94
CA SER A 243 -4.58 -17.74 -11.19
C SER A 243 -5.53 -18.96 -11.10
N ARG A 244 -6.67 -18.83 -10.44
CA ARG A 244 -7.61 -19.94 -10.18
C ARG A 244 -9.03 -19.47 -9.87
N GLU A 245 -9.97 -20.41 -9.84
CA GLU A 245 -11.30 -20.24 -9.27
C GLU A 245 -11.34 -20.75 -7.80
N PRO A 246 -12.09 -20.14 -6.87
CA PRO A 246 -12.81 -18.89 -7.06
C PRO A 246 -11.86 -17.69 -7.27
N LYS A 247 -12.34 -16.65 -7.97
CA LYS A 247 -11.59 -15.42 -8.27
C LYS A 247 -11.56 -14.49 -7.05
N ASP A 248 -10.75 -14.82 -6.07
CA ASP A 248 -10.67 -14.14 -4.78
C ASP A 248 -9.50 -13.15 -4.67
N ASN A 249 -8.39 -13.42 -5.38
CA ASN A 249 -7.18 -12.59 -5.36
C ASN A 249 -6.88 -11.99 -6.74
N PRO A 250 -7.24 -10.74 -7.01
CA PRO A 250 -6.90 -10.08 -8.26
C PRO A 250 -5.38 -9.85 -8.36
N MET A 251 -4.79 -10.30 -9.46
CA MET A 251 -3.37 -10.19 -9.76
C MET A 251 -3.09 -9.13 -10.83
N ALA A 252 -1.82 -8.72 -10.93
CA ALA A 252 -1.34 -7.83 -11.96
C ALA A 252 -1.20 -8.54 -13.31
N ILE A 253 -1.33 -7.75 -14.37
CA ILE A 253 -1.05 -8.18 -15.73
C ILE A 253 0.44 -7.99 -16.08
N ARG A 254 0.97 -8.84 -16.95
CA ARG A 254 2.34 -8.75 -17.47
C ARG A 254 2.48 -7.71 -18.58
N ARG A 255 1.54 -7.72 -19.56
CA ARG A 255 1.61 -6.87 -20.74
C ARG A 255 0.24 -6.26 -21.07
N LEU A 256 0.26 -4.96 -21.38
CA LEU A 256 -0.89 -4.23 -21.89
C LEU A 256 -0.48 -3.47 -23.14
N GLU A 257 -1.16 -3.74 -24.24
CA GLU A 257 -0.95 -3.06 -25.51
C GLU A 257 -2.25 -2.49 -26.06
N VAL A 258 -2.14 -1.30 -26.67
CA VAL A 258 -3.28 -0.62 -27.30
C VAL A 258 -2.88 -0.18 -28.70
N TRP A 259 -3.69 -0.57 -29.68
CA TRP A 259 -3.55 -0.15 -31.08
C TRP A 259 -4.72 0.75 -31.47
N ARG A 260 -4.46 1.72 -32.32
CA ARG A 260 -5.43 2.48 -33.08
C ARG A 260 -5.32 2.04 -34.55
N TYR A 261 -6.33 1.32 -35.05
CA TYR A 261 -6.20 0.55 -36.30
C TYR A 261 -4.98 -0.39 -36.21
N ASP A 262 -3.96 -0.20 -37.07
CA ASP A 262 -2.72 -1.00 -37.10
C ASP A 262 -1.53 -0.31 -36.39
N GLU A 263 -1.73 0.91 -35.87
CA GLU A 263 -0.71 1.67 -35.14
C GLU A 263 -0.73 1.31 -33.66
N LYS A 264 0.39 0.80 -33.12
CA LYS A 264 0.55 0.60 -31.68
C LYS A 264 0.79 1.94 -31.00
N ILE A 265 -0.19 2.44 -30.28
CA ILE A 265 -0.17 3.74 -29.59
C ILE A 265 0.30 3.64 -28.13
N TYR A 266 0.25 2.43 -27.54
CA TYR A 266 0.73 2.17 -26.19
C TYR A 266 1.22 0.74 -26.03
N SER A 267 2.29 0.56 -25.28
CA SER A 267 2.79 -0.75 -24.86
C SER A 267 3.46 -0.64 -23.50
N LYS A 268 3.04 -1.49 -22.58
CA LYS A 268 3.67 -1.65 -21.26
C LYS A 268 3.95 -3.13 -21.03
N VAL A 269 5.17 -3.46 -20.61
CA VAL A 269 5.60 -4.81 -20.22
C VAL A 269 6.24 -4.72 -18.83
N VAL A 270 5.82 -5.60 -17.92
CA VAL A 270 6.23 -5.60 -16.51
C VAL A 270 7.09 -6.84 -16.21
N ASP A 271 8.12 -7.10 -17.02
CA ASP A 271 9.06 -8.21 -16.77
C ASP A 271 10.07 -7.85 -15.67
N THR A 272 10.39 -6.57 -15.53
CA THR A 272 11.40 -6.06 -14.60
C THR A 272 10.93 -4.75 -13.98
N LEU A 273 11.12 -4.59 -12.67
CA LEU A 273 10.87 -3.36 -11.92
C LEU A 273 12.17 -2.81 -11.34
N ARG A 274 12.13 -1.55 -10.93
CA ARG A 274 13.22 -0.88 -10.22
C ARG A 274 12.75 -0.44 -8.84
N TYR A 275 13.52 -0.74 -7.79
CA TYR A 275 13.20 -0.27 -6.44
C TYR A 275 13.12 1.26 -6.37
N SER A 276 13.99 1.97 -7.08
CA SER A 276 13.95 3.44 -7.21
C SER A 276 12.70 3.98 -7.92
N LYS A 277 11.85 3.07 -8.49
CA LYS A 277 10.64 3.38 -9.25
C LYS A 277 9.39 2.65 -8.76
N MET A 278 9.46 1.97 -7.62
CA MET A 278 8.33 1.21 -7.08
C MET A 278 7.09 2.09 -6.84
N THR A 279 7.29 3.35 -6.46
CA THR A 279 6.20 4.31 -6.25
C THR A 279 5.55 4.84 -7.54
N ASP A 280 6.10 4.53 -8.73
CA ASP A 280 5.50 4.91 -10.02
C ASP A 280 4.12 4.25 -10.23
N VAL A 281 3.79 3.21 -9.47
CA VAL A 281 2.46 2.59 -9.40
C VAL A 281 1.34 3.64 -9.34
N ARG A 282 1.53 4.70 -8.56
CA ARG A 282 0.54 5.77 -8.37
C ARG A 282 0.40 6.71 -9.57
N ASN A 283 1.34 6.69 -10.51
CA ASN A 283 1.28 7.44 -11.76
C ASN A 283 0.69 6.62 -12.92
N GLU A 284 0.75 5.30 -12.81
CA GLU A 284 0.34 4.36 -13.84
C GLU A 284 -1.02 3.72 -13.55
N LEU A 285 -1.36 3.61 -12.26
CA LEU A 285 -2.66 3.13 -11.79
C LEU A 285 -3.44 4.28 -11.16
N LEU A 286 -4.69 4.44 -11.56
CA LEU A 286 -5.54 5.51 -11.06
C LEU A 286 -6.27 5.06 -9.81
N TRP A 287 -6.07 5.80 -8.72
CA TRP A 287 -6.74 5.54 -7.46
C TRP A 287 -8.25 5.77 -7.54
N THR A 288 -9.00 4.85 -6.95
CA THR A 288 -10.45 4.91 -6.85
C THR A 288 -10.89 4.38 -5.49
N GLU A 289 -11.76 5.13 -4.81
CA GLU A 289 -12.41 4.70 -3.57
C GLU A 289 -13.70 3.93 -3.89
N GLU A 290 -13.60 2.85 -4.64
CA GLU A 290 -14.73 1.96 -4.93
C GLU A 290 -14.79 0.83 -3.91
N ALA A 291 -16.02 0.46 -3.53
CA ALA A 291 -16.24 -0.74 -2.70
C ALA A 291 -15.95 -2.06 -3.44
N ASP A 292 -15.90 -2.02 -4.78
CA ASP A 292 -15.60 -3.16 -5.62
C ASP A 292 -14.11 -3.17 -5.98
N THR A 293 -13.38 -4.09 -5.38
CA THR A 293 -11.93 -4.21 -5.47
C THR A 293 -11.44 -5.05 -6.66
N ALA A 294 -12.32 -5.48 -7.57
CA ALA A 294 -11.92 -6.28 -8.73
C ALA A 294 -11.07 -5.48 -9.70
N GLY A 295 -9.75 -5.61 -9.61
CA GLY A 295 -8.76 -5.08 -10.54
C GLY A 295 -8.39 -3.60 -10.40
N ASP A 296 -7.30 -3.26 -11.07
CA ASP A 296 -6.72 -1.93 -11.08
C ASP A 296 -7.14 -1.12 -12.31
N TRP A 297 -7.23 0.21 -12.15
CA TRP A 297 -7.44 1.13 -13.24
C TRP A 297 -6.09 1.53 -13.89
N HIS A 298 -5.76 0.90 -15.01
CA HIS A 298 -4.56 1.19 -15.78
C HIS A 298 -4.75 2.43 -16.65
N TYR A 299 -3.94 3.44 -16.42
CA TYR A 299 -3.93 4.66 -17.22
C TYR A 299 -3.14 4.46 -18.51
N ILE A 300 -3.74 4.85 -19.64
CA ILE A 300 -3.09 4.81 -20.95
C ILE A 300 -2.64 6.23 -21.32
N PRO A 301 -1.33 6.55 -21.23
CA PRO A 301 -0.81 7.90 -21.47
C PRO A 301 -0.71 8.23 -22.96
N ALA A 302 -1.68 7.80 -23.75
CA ALA A 302 -1.82 8.09 -25.18
C ALA A 302 -3.12 8.83 -25.43
N LYS A 303 -3.07 9.85 -26.29
CA LYS A 303 -4.27 10.54 -26.74
C LYS A 303 -5.08 9.65 -27.66
N ILE A 304 -6.35 9.52 -27.37
CA ILE A 304 -7.28 8.78 -28.19
C ILE A 304 -8.19 9.75 -28.96
N ALA A 305 -8.65 9.31 -30.12
CA ALA A 305 -9.51 10.08 -31.02
C ALA A 305 -10.90 9.45 -31.11
N PRO A 306 -11.99 10.24 -31.16
CA PRO A 306 -13.32 9.72 -31.35
C PRO A 306 -13.44 9.01 -32.70
N LEU A 307 -14.43 8.11 -32.81
CA LEU A 307 -14.77 7.36 -34.02
C LEU A 307 -13.65 6.49 -34.61
N SER A 308 -12.56 6.27 -33.84
CA SER A 308 -11.48 5.39 -34.24
C SER A 308 -11.70 3.98 -33.67
N LYS A 309 -11.18 2.99 -34.40
CA LYS A 309 -11.16 1.59 -33.96
C LYS A 309 -9.92 1.35 -33.11
N TYR A 310 -10.11 0.75 -31.93
CA TYR A 310 -9.05 0.38 -31.00
C TYR A 310 -9.03 -1.13 -30.79
N THR A 311 -7.83 -1.66 -30.64
CA THR A 311 -7.60 -3.03 -30.18
C THR A 311 -6.83 -2.97 -28.88
N ILE A 312 -7.29 -3.69 -27.86
CA ILE A 312 -6.58 -3.90 -26.59
C ILE A 312 -6.15 -5.36 -26.55
N GLU A 313 -4.92 -5.59 -26.13
CA GLU A 313 -4.38 -6.92 -25.85
C GLU A 313 -3.74 -6.91 -24.47
N VAL A 314 -4.17 -7.84 -23.61
CA VAL A 314 -3.70 -7.99 -22.24
C VAL A 314 -3.17 -9.41 -22.09
N GLU A 315 -1.98 -9.57 -21.52
CA GLU A 315 -1.31 -10.84 -21.26
C GLU A 315 -0.93 -10.93 -19.78
N ASP A 316 -1.12 -12.09 -19.17
CA ASP A 316 -0.66 -12.43 -17.84
C ASP A 316 0.78 -12.99 -17.82
N PHE A 317 1.27 -13.40 -16.64
CA PHE A 317 2.61 -13.99 -16.48
C PHE A 317 2.69 -15.46 -16.91
N ALA A 318 1.57 -16.14 -17.13
CA ALA A 318 1.51 -17.50 -17.66
C ALA A 318 1.40 -17.54 -19.20
N GLY A 319 1.11 -16.40 -19.84
CA GLY A 319 0.99 -16.26 -21.29
C GLY A 319 -0.44 -16.35 -21.80
N ASN A 320 -1.47 -16.35 -20.93
CA ASN A 320 -2.86 -16.27 -21.35
C ASN A 320 -3.16 -14.86 -21.85
N ILE A 321 -3.95 -14.74 -22.93
CA ILE A 321 -4.20 -13.47 -23.61
C ILE A 321 -5.68 -13.18 -23.73
N THR A 322 -6.05 -11.96 -23.36
CA THR A 322 -7.36 -11.38 -23.66
C THR A 322 -7.24 -10.27 -24.70
N LYS A 323 -8.05 -10.36 -25.77
CA LYS A 323 -8.10 -9.37 -26.82
C LYS A 323 -9.51 -8.80 -26.96
N ARG A 324 -9.62 -7.46 -27.04
CA ARG A 324 -10.89 -6.74 -27.26
C ARG A 324 -10.71 -5.71 -28.35
N VAL A 325 -11.78 -5.54 -29.16
CA VAL A 325 -11.82 -4.55 -30.22
C VAL A 325 -13.06 -3.69 -30.02
N PHE A 326 -12.90 -2.38 -30.02
CA PHE A 326 -14.01 -1.45 -29.82
C PHE A 326 -13.85 -0.16 -30.64
N THR A 327 -14.95 0.57 -30.77
CA THR A 327 -15.03 1.91 -31.36
C THR A 327 -15.58 2.88 -30.33
N LEU A 328 -15.17 4.14 -30.38
CA LEU A 328 -15.65 5.19 -29.48
C LEU A 328 -16.94 5.80 -30.03
N HIS A 329 -18.01 5.82 -29.22
CA HIS A 329 -19.29 6.38 -29.57
C HIS A 329 -19.89 7.23 -28.44
N PRO A 330 -20.75 8.23 -28.76
CA PRO A 330 -21.48 9.00 -27.75
C PRO A 330 -22.44 8.15 -26.90
N LYS A 331 -22.92 7.03 -27.44
CA LYS A 331 -23.81 6.08 -26.78
C LYS A 331 -23.48 4.67 -27.25
N CYS A 332 -23.49 3.72 -26.33
CA CYS A 332 -23.34 2.30 -26.59
C CYS A 332 -24.59 1.55 -26.17
N ASN A 333 -25.07 0.64 -27.02
CA ASN A 333 -26.15 -0.28 -26.66
C ASN A 333 -25.63 -1.27 -25.61
N GLY A 334 -26.41 -1.51 -24.54
CA GLY A 334 -26.00 -2.38 -23.43
C GLY A 334 -25.07 -1.72 -22.41
N ASN A 335 -24.71 -0.45 -22.61
CA ASN A 335 -23.99 0.30 -21.58
C ASN A 335 -24.96 0.62 -20.44
N LYS A 336 -24.86 -0.15 -19.38
CA LYS A 336 -25.48 0.24 -18.10
C LYS A 336 -24.55 1.28 -17.48
N PRO A 337 -25.08 2.48 -17.14
CA PRO A 337 -24.27 3.43 -16.39
C PRO A 337 -23.66 2.69 -15.20
N ILE A 338 -22.35 2.63 -15.13
CA ILE A 338 -21.69 2.17 -13.91
C ILE A 338 -22.05 3.24 -12.89
N THR A 339 -23.06 2.96 -12.08
CA THR A 339 -23.46 3.80 -10.96
C THR A 339 -22.42 3.56 -9.85
N GLN A 340 -21.30 4.21 -9.99
CA GLN A 340 -20.12 4.14 -9.15
C GLN A 340 -20.33 4.61 -7.72
N VAL A 341 -21.54 5.01 -7.41
CA VAL A 341 -21.87 5.66 -6.14
C VAL A 341 -22.95 4.90 -5.38
N LYS A 342 -23.25 3.67 -5.75
CA LYS A 342 -24.31 2.92 -5.04
C LYS A 342 -24.09 2.82 -3.52
N ASN A 343 -22.86 2.99 -3.04
CA ASN A 343 -22.53 2.88 -1.62
C ASN A 343 -21.64 4.02 -1.09
N GLN A 344 -21.42 5.10 -1.86
CA GLN A 344 -20.67 6.24 -1.35
C GLN A 344 -21.58 7.11 -0.49
N THR A 345 -21.32 7.11 0.80
CA THR A 345 -21.96 7.98 1.80
C THR A 345 -21.14 9.24 2.09
N ALA A 346 -19.86 9.25 1.65
CA ALA A 346 -18.98 10.40 1.84
C ALA A 346 -19.33 11.56 0.88
N PRO A 347 -19.30 12.82 1.34
CA PRO A 347 -19.55 13.98 0.51
C PRO A 347 -18.46 14.22 -0.52
N VAL A 348 -17.23 13.80 -0.22
CA VAL A 348 -16.05 13.86 -1.12
C VAL A 348 -15.40 12.49 -1.17
N TYR A 349 -14.94 12.11 -2.36
CA TYR A 349 -14.21 10.86 -2.56
C TYR A 349 -13.25 11.00 -3.76
N THR A 350 -12.34 10.04 -3.91
CA THR A 350 -11.42 9.97 -5.06
C THR A 350 -11.92 8.96 -6.07
N PHE A 351 -12.01 9.38 -7.34
CA PHE A 351 -12.34 8.51 -8.45
C PHE A 351 -11.43 8.79 -9.65
N LEU A 352 -10.73 7.75 -10.15
CA LEU A 352 -9.76 7.84 -11.23
C LEU A 352 -8.73 8.98 -11.00
N GLY A 353 -8.23 9.09 -9.77
CA GLY A 353 -7.27 10.11 -9.36
C GLY A 353 -7.82 11.54 -9.31
N LYS A 354 -9.14 11.72 -9.40
CA LYS A 354 -9.81 13.03 -9.32
C LYS A 354 -10.66 13.13 -8.07
N THR A 355 -10.69 14.32 -7.46
CA THR A 355 -11.60 14.62 -6.35
C THR A 355 -13.02 14.79 -6.86
N MET A 356 -13.92 13.98 -6.36
CA MET A 356 -15.35 13.98 -6.71
C MET A 356 -16.17 14.58 -5.57
N LEU A 357 -17.25 15.27 -5.89
CA LEU A 357 -18.28 15.73 -4.97
C LEU A 357 -19.57 14.94 -5.19
N ASN A 358 -20.10 14.37 -4.10
CA ASN A 358 -21.28 13.51 -4.10
C ASN A 358 -22.57 14.30 -3.83
N LEU A 359 -23.15 14.90 -4.86
CA LEU A 359 -24.43 15.61 -4.75
C LEU A 359 -25.66 14.67 -4.73
N PHE A 360 -25.49 13.34 -4.77
CA PHE A 360 -26.59 12.41 -4.49
C PHE A 360 -27.08 12.56 -3.05
N MET A 361 -26.24 13.01 -2.15
CA MET A 361 -26.61 13.29 -0.76
C MET A 361 -27.72 14.32 -0.65
N CYS A 362 -27.87 15.21 -1.64
CA CYS A 362 -28.98 16.17 -1.67
C CYS A 362 -30.35 15.49 -1.61
N ARG A 363 -30.50 14.29 -2.18
CA ARG A 363 -31.76 13.51 -2.14
C ARG A 363 -32.09 12.99 -0.73
N SER A 364 -31.09 12.88 0.13
CA SER A 364 -31.23 12.47 1.52
C SER A 364 -31.38 13.66 2.47
N GLY A 365 -31.65 14.86 1.94
CA GLY A 365 -31.88 16.07 2.74
C GLY A 365 -30.61 16.82 3.13
N TYR A 366 -29.47 16.50 2.50
CA TYR A 366 -28.27 17.33 2.65
C TYR A 366 -28.34 18.57 1.76
N ASN A 367 -27.85 19.69 2.25
CA ASN A 367 -27.62 20.91 1.49
C ASN A 367 -26.13 21.24 1.42
N PHE A 368 -25.66 21.73 0.28
CA PHE A 368 -24.29 22.14 0.03
C PHE A 368 -24.23 23.63 -0.29
N LYS A 369 -23.51 24.38 0.53
CA LYS A 369 -23.23 25.80 0.39
C LYS A 369 -21.77 26.00 0.01
N VAL A 370 -21.47 26.90 -0.90
CA VAL A 370 -20.10 27.25 -1.32
C VAL A 370 -19.74 28.62 -0.81
N THR A 371 -18.62 28.71 -0.10
CA THR A 371 -18.08 29.94 0.47
C THR A 371 -16.73 30.29 -0.18
N GLY A 372 -16.54 31.54 -0.57
CA GLY A 372 -15.36 32.07 -1.23
C GLY A 372 -14.21 32.39 -0.27
N ASP A 373 -13.12 32.90 -0.85
CA ASP A 373 -11.87 33.22 -0.14
C ASP A 373 -11.98 34.44 0.81
N LYS A 374 -12.98 35.29 0.63
CA LYS A 374 -13.33 36.43 1.47
C LYS A 374 -14.50 36.15 2.42
N ASP A 375 -14.81 34.86 2.61
CA ASP A 375 -15.93 34.35 3.41
C ASP A 375 -17.31 34.76 2.86
N GLU A 376 -17.40 35.19 1.59
CA GLU A 376 -18.65 35.46 0.89
C GLU A 376 -19.37 34.18 0.49
N VAL A 377 -20.70 34.16 0.53
CA VAL A 377 -21.52 33.04 0.03
C VAL A 377 -21.60 33.14 -1.49
N LEU A 378 -21.01 32.17 -2.19
CA LEU A 378 -21.03 32.07 -3.65
C LEU A 378 -22.31 31.39 -4.15
N THR A 379 -22.78 30.39 -3.42
CA THR A 379 -24.10 29.79 -3.54
C THR A 379 -24.48 29.12 -2.23
N ASP A 380 -25.73 29.21 -1.84
CA ASP A 380 -26.32 28.56 -0.67
C ASP A 380 -27.03 27.24 -1.02
N ASP A 381 -27.21 26.93 -2.30
CA ASP A 381 -27.81 25.70 -2.80
C ASP A 381 -27.06 25.17 -4.04
N LEU A 382 -25.92 24.52 -3.82
CA LEU A 382 -25.18 23.86 -4.88
C LEU A 382 -25.97 22.67 -5.47
N CYS A 383 -26.89 22.08 -4.71
CA CYS A 383 -27.73 20.97 -5.14
C CYS A 383 -28.63 21.33 -6.32
N SER A 384 -29.19 22.52 -6.32
CA SER A 384 -30.01 23.07 -7.41
C SER A 384 -29.16 23.66 -8.54
N ALA A 385 -28.01 24.25 -8.20
CA ALA A 385 -27.11 24.86 -9.18
C ALA A 385 -26.43 23.85 -10.10
N MET A 386 -26.23 22.61 -9.65
CA MET A 386 -25.56 21.55 -10.40
C MET A 386 -26.54 20.48 -10.89
N PRO A 387 -26.75 20.34 -12.21
CA PRO A 387 -27.69 19.34 -12.76
C PRO A 387 -27.19 17.90 -12.58
N GLN A 388 -25.89 17.71 -12.48
CA GLN A 388 -25.26 16.41 -12.26
C GLN A 388 -25.15 16.11 -10.77
N LYS A 389 -25.64 14.94 -10.35
CA LYS A 389 -25.60 14.50 -8.96
C LYS A 389 -24.23 14.00 -8.49
N ILE A 390 -23.32 13.77 -9.43
CA ILE A 390 -21.90 13.53 -9.20
C ILE A 390 -21.15 14.50 -10.08
N THR A 391 -20.20 15.22 -9.51
CA THR A 391 -19.36 16.14 -10.27
C THR A 391 -17.93 16.08 -9.78
N THR A 392 -16.97 16.44 -10.64
CA THR A 392 -15.60 16.65 -10.17
C THR A 392 -15.53 17.96 -9.38
N LEU A 393 -14.73 17.97 -8.33
CA LEU A 393 -14.47 19.24 -7.62
C LEU A 393 -13.87 20.30 -8.56
N GLY A 394 -13.09 19.87 -9.57
CA GLY A 394 -12.58 20.75 -10.61
C GLY A 394 -13.68 21.45 -11.40
N ARG A 395 -14.83 20.81 -11.63
CA ARG A 395 -16.00 21.44 -12.27
C ARG A 395 -16.62 22.50 -11.37
N VAL A 396 -16.76 22.21 -10.08
CA VAL A 396 -17.26 23.19 -9.10
C VAL A 396 -16.37 24.44 -9.09
N LEU A 397 -15.04 24.24 -9.11
CA LEU A 397 -14.08 25.35 -9.13
C LEU A 397 -14.02 26.11 -10.47
N GLN A 398 -14.58 25.57 -11.56
CA GLN A 398 -14.77 26.32 -12.79
C GLN A 398 -15.93 27.34 -12.65
N ASP A 399 -17.03 26.91 -12.02
CA ASP A 399 -18.21 27.74 -11.85
C ASP A 399 -18.03 28.70 -10.65
N TYR A 400 -17.26 28.30 -9.65
CA TYR A 400 -16.95 29.09 -8.43
C TYR A 400 -15.43 29.18 -8.21
N PRO A 401 -14.72 30.03 -8.96
CA PRO A 401 -13.24 30.04 -8.99
C PRO A 401 -12.58 30.50 -7.68
N THR A 402 -13.29 31.22 -6.82
CA THR A 402 -12.82 31.70 -5.50
C THR A 402 -13.26 30.77 -4.36
N ALA A 403 -13.93 29.64 -4.65
CA ALA A 403 -14.38 28.73 -3.62
C ALA A 403 -13.22 28.25 -2.74
N LYS A 404 -13.42 28.39 -1.42
CA LYS A 404 -12.49 28.00 -0.37
C LYS A 404 -13.05 26.90 0.51
N TYR A 405 -14.37 26.94 0.73
CA TYR A 405 -15.08 25.93 1.50
C TYR A 405 -16.36 25.48 0.79
N ILE A 406 -16.69 24.22 1.02
CA ILE A 406 -18.02 23.66 0.75
C ILE A 406 -18.54 23.19 2.11
N GLU A 407 -19.57 23.85 2.59
CA GLU A 407 -20.26 23.49 3.84
C GLU A 407 -21.43 22.59 3.48
N TYR A 408 -21.59 21.47 4.17
CA TYR A 408 -22.73 20.59 3.96
C TYR A 408 -23.46 20.36 5.27
N THR A 409 -24.78 20.54 5.22
CA THR A 409 -25.66 20.47 6.38
C THR A 409 -26.80 19.50 6.11
N ALA A 410 -27.26 18.82 7.17
CA ALA A 410 -28.47 18.02 7.14
C ALA A 410 -29.19 18.12 8.49
N SER A 411 -30.53 18.14 8.47
CA SER A 411 -31.32 18.08 9.70
C SER A 411 -31.27 16.69 10.32
N ALA A 412 -31.47 16.59 11.62
CA ALA A 412 -31.54 15.31 12.34
C ALA A 412 -32.60 14.34 11.78
N SER A 413 -33.67 14.85 11.19
CA SER A 413 -34.69 14.05 10.53
C SER A 413 -34.26 13.49 9.17
N SER A 414 -33.19 14.02 8.59
CA SER A 414 -32.66 13.64 7.28
C SER A 414 -31.50 12.66 7.37
N THR A 415 -30.91 12.50 8.56
CA THR A 415 -29.79 11.60 8.80
C THR A 415 -30.26 10.25 9.34
N GLY A 416 -29.61 9.17 8.93
CA GLY A 416 -30.00 7.81 9.36
C GLY A 416 -29.74 7.55 10.85
N ASP A 417 -28.89 8.34 11.50
CA ASP A 417 -28.52 8.24 12.91
C ASP A 417 -29.25 9.27 13.80
N GLY A 418 -30.12 10.11 13.21
CA GLY A 418 -30.90 11.10 13.94
C GLY A 418 -30.11 12.30 14.47
N LYS A 419 -28.88 12.54 13.97
CA LYS A 419 -28.04 13.68 14.35
C LYS A 419 -28.00 14.71 13.23
N ALA A 420 -28.10 15.99 13.57
CA ALA A 420 -27.86 17.05 12.59
C ALA A 420 -26.39 17.05 12.17
N VAL A 421 -26.15 17.31 10.89
CA VAL A 421 -24.81 17.45 10.31
C VAL A 421 -24.57 18.92 9.96
N ASP A 422 -23.42 19.45 10.34
CA ASP A 422 -22.92 20.78 9.94
C ASP A 422 -21.39 20.67 9.83
N GLU A 423 -20.92 20.34 8.65
CA GLU A 423 -19.50 20.06 8.40
C GLU A 423 -18.96 20.88 7.23
N LYS A 424 -17.65 21.03 7.22
CA LYS A 424 -16.92 21.87 6.27
C LYS A 424 -15.86 21.08 5.52
N ILE A 425 -15.89 21.18 4.20
CA ILE A 425 -14.86 20.71 3.30
C ILE A 425 -13.99 21.90 2.90
N ALA A 426 -12.73 21.87 3.24
CA ALA A 426 -11.79 22.87 2.73
C ALA A 426 -11.31 22.47 1.34
N VAL A 427 -11.43 23.38 0.37
CA VAL A 427 -11.07 23.13 -1.02
C VAL A 427 -9.95 24.06 -1.47
N PHE A 428 -9.08 23.53 -2.33
CA PHE A 428 -8.05 24.34 -2.96
C PHE A 428 -7.71 23.79 -4.35
N ARG A 429 -7.20 24.65 -5.19
CA ARG A 429 -6.74 24.27 -6.52
C ARG A 429 -5.30 24.67 -6.75
N ARG A 430 -4.62 23.88 -7.55
CA ARG A 430 -3.32 24.21 -8.12
C ARG A 430 -3.49 24.66 -9.56
N THR A 431 -2.88 25.79 -9.91
CA THR A 431 -2.77 26.17 -11.34
C THR A 431 -1.91 25.16 -12.11
N PRO A 432 -2.09 24.96 -13.43
CA PRO A 432 -1.46 23.86 -14.17
C PRO A 432 0.06 23.74 -14.04
N TYR A 433 0.76 24.83 -13.89
CA TYR A 433 2.24 24.84 -13.83
C TYR A 433 2.82 25.04 -12.43
N GLN A 434 1.96 25.17 -11.41
CA GLN A 434 2.41 25.37 -10.05
C GLN A 434 2.83 24.05 -9.42
N THR A 435 4.12 23.90 -9.08
CA THR A 435 4.66 22.67 -8.45
C THR A 435 4.70 22.75 -6.93
N ASN A 436 4.56 23.95 -6.37
CA ASN A 436 4.61 24.18 -4.92
C ASN A 436 3.36 24.92 -4.47
N VAL A 437 2.76 24.46 -3.37
CA VAL A 437 1.59 25.07 -2.77
C VAL A 437 1.80 25.22 -1.27
N ASN A 438 1.51 26.43 -0.77
CA ASN A 438 1.34 26.71 0.66
C ASN A 438 -0.14 27.01 0.87
N TRP A 439 -0.75 26.28 1.80
CA TRP A 439 -2.17 26.38 2.01
C TRP A 439 -2.54 26.23 3.49
N LYS A 440 -3.52 27.02 3.94
CA LYS A 440 -4.02 27.00 5.31
C LYS A 440 -5.54 27.07 5.29
N ALA A 441 -6.20 26.22 6.08
CA ALA A 441 -7.64 26.23 6.26
C ALA A 441 -8.02 26.15 7.73
N ASP A 442 -9.11 26.80 8.09
CA ASP A 442 -9.82 26.64 9.35
C ASP A 442 -10.98 25.66 9.12
N LEU A 443 -10.93 24.52 9.77
CA LEU A 443 -11.95 23.47 9.69
C LEU A 443 -12.98 23.54 10.82
N GLY A 444 -13.05 24.67 11.52
CA GLY A 444 -13.96 24.88 12.63
C GLY A 444 -13.43 24.38 13.98
N ASN A 445 -14.13 24.76 15.06
CA ASN A 445 -13.83 24.39 16.46
C ASN A 445 -12.38 24.67 16.88
N GLY A 446 -11.72 25.69 16.28
CA GLY A 446 -10.34 26.08 16.56
C GLY A 446 -9.30 25.09 16.03
N THR A 447 -9.66 24.26 15.06
CA THR A 447 -8.75 23.37 14.36
C THR A 447 -8.33 23.98 13.04
N THR A 448 -7.04 24.24 12.89
CA THR A 448 -6.45 24.76 11.67
C THR A 448 -5.48 23.74 11.09
N ILE A 449 -5.57 23.51 9.78
CA ILE A 449 -4.62 22.68 9.05
C ILE A 449 -3.78 23.54 8.11
N THR A 450 -2.47 23.31 8.11
CA THR A 450 -1.53 23.96 7.21
C THR A 450 -0.80 22.92 6.40
N GLN A 451 -0.75 23.07 5.08
CA GLN A 451 -0.02 22.19 4.19
C GLN A 451 1.01 22.95 3.37
N LYS A 452 2.21 22.38 3.28
CA LYS A 452 3.23 22.79 2.32
C LYS A 452 3.52 21.61 1.41
N ILE A 453 3.12 21.73 0.15
CA ILE A 453 3.27 20.70 -0.88
C ILE A 453 4.36 21.15 -1.85
N THR A 454 5.30 20.27 -2.16
CA THR A 454 6.40 20.52 -3.08
C THR A 454 6.47 19.41 -4.12
N GLY A 455 6.68 19.78 -5.38
CA GLY A 455 6.90 18.84 -6.47
C GLY A 455 5.66 18.03 -6.84
N ILE A 456 4.47 18.68 -6.86
CA ILE A 456 3.27 18.08 -7.44
C ILE A 456 3.57 17.74 -8.89
N PRO A 457 3.33 16.49 -9.35
CA PRO A 457 3.52 16.13 -10.75
C PRO A 457 2.70 17.06 -11.64
N VAL A 458 3.34 17.61 -12.66
CA VAL A 458 2.60 18.25 -13.75
C VAL A 458 2.04 17.10 -14.56
N ALA A 459 0.73 16.94 -14.56
CA ALA A 459 0.09 15.97 -15.44
C ALA A 459 0.48 16.32 -16.87
N LYS A 460 1.31 15.50 -17.50
CA LYS A 460 1.83 15.73 -18.86
C LYS A 460 0.71 15.85 -19.91
N LEU A 461 -0.50 15.46 -19.56
CA LEU A 461 -1.60 15.23 -20.47
C LEU A 461 -2.85 16.03 -20.14
N ASP A 462 -3.05 16.49 -18.90
CA ASP A 462 -4.23 17.24 -18.49
C ASP A 462 -3.84 18.65 -18.03
N SER A 463 -4.23 19.66 -18.79
CA SER A 463 -4.04 21.07 -18.43
C SER A 463 -5.04 21.56 -17.37
N THR A 464 -5.95 20.69 -16.92
CA THR A 464 -6.92 21.06 -15.88
C THR A 464 -6.23 21.24 -14.52
N PRO A 465 -6.63 22.25 -13.74
CA PRO A 465 -6.14 22.42 -12.39
C PRO A 465 -6.46 21.20 -11.53
N ILE A 466 -5.52 20.73 -10.74
CA ILE A 466 -5.80 19.70 -9.73
C ILE A 466 -6.64 20.35 -8.63
N ALA A 467 -7.86 19.87 -8.48
CA ALA A 467 -8.74 20.23 -7.38
C ALA A 467 -8.50 19.27 -6.21
N MET A 468 -8.24 19.83 -5.06
CA MET A 468 -7.92 19.09 -3.84
C MET A 468 -8.90 19.48 -2.74
N ALA A 469 -9.17 18.54 -1.84
CA ALA A 469 -10.04 18.78 -0.69
C ALA A 469 -9.48 18.14 0.58
N VAL A 470 -9.86 18.69 1.72
CA VAL A 470 -9.66 18.11 3.05
C VAL A 470 -11.01 18.09 3.75
N THR A 471 -11.42 16.92 4.22
CA THR A 471 -12.55 16.75 5.11
C THR A 471 -12.08 16.51 6.53
N ARG A 472 -12.94 16.77 7.51
CA ARG A 472 -12.70 16.51 8.93
C ARG A 472 -13.86 15.71 9.50
N THR A 473 -13.55 14.63 10.22
CA THR A 473 -14.50 13.92 11.08
C THR A 473 -14.02 14.04 12.51
N HIS A 474 -14.88 14.50 13.40
CA HIS A 474 -14.56 14.75 14.81
C HIS A 474 -15.35 13.82 15.73
N THR A 475 -14.66 13.23 16.70
CA THR A 475 -15.22 12.52 17.86
C THR A 475 -14.50 12.98 19.13
N ASP A 476 -14.97 12.55 20.30
CA ASP A 476 -14.37 12.96 21.58
C ASP A 476 -12.88 12.60 21.72
N SER A 477 -12.42 11.53 21.06
CA SER A 477 -11.04 11.02 21.13
C SER A 477 -10.23 11.15 19.85
N LEU A 478 -10.85 11.59 18.73
CA LEU A 478 -10.26 11.54 17.39
C LEU A 478 -10.68 12.75 16.55
N ASP A 479 -9.72 13.46 15.99
CA ASP A 479 -9.90 14.38 14.87
C ASP A 479 -9.28 13.75 13.62
N PHE A 480 -10.09 13.26 12.69
CA PHE A 480 -9.65 12.60 11.47
C PHE A 480 -9.75 13.52 10.26
N PHE A 481 -8.69 13.58 9.46
CA PHE A 481 -8.56 14.42 8.28
C PHE A 481 -8.31 13.54 7.06
N GLU A 482 -9.24 13.55 6.11
CA GLU A 482 -9.09 12.85 4.85
C GLU A 482 -8.68 13.83 3.76
N PHE A 483 -7.68 13.44 2.97
CA PHE A 483 -7.10 14.24 1.90
C PHE A 483 -7.46 13.64 0.55
N HIS A 484 -7.96 14.48 -0.35
CA HIS A 484 -8.34 14.08 -1.71
C HIS A 484 -7.61 14.94 -2.77
N PRO A 485 -7.21 14.39 -3.93
CA PRO A 485 -7.35 12.99 -4.32
C PRO A 485 -6.35 12.10 -3.58
N LYS A 486 -6.79 10.92 -3.14
CA LYS A 486 -5.90 9.90 -2.55
C LYS A 486 -4.89 9.41 -3.59
N GLY A 487 -3.75 8.93 -3.14
CA GLY A 487 -2.70 8.42 -4.01
C GLY A 487 -1.92 9.49 -4.82
N LEU A 488 -2.10 10.78 -4.54
CA LEU A 488 -1.34 11.83 -5.21
C LEU A 488 0.12 11.82 -4.76
N GLN A 489 1.03 11.50 -5.68
CA GLN A 489 2.49 11.52 -5.46
C GLN A 489 3.02 12.95 -5.39
N LEU A 490 3.91 13.18 -4.45
CA LEU A 490 4.52 14.48 -4.18
C LEU A 490 6.01 14.32 -3.95
N LYS A 491 6.81 15.32 -4.28
CA LYS A 491 8.21 15.32 -3.86
C LYS A 491 8.33 15.43 -2.34
N LYS A 492 7.48 16.27 -1.73
CA LYS A 492 7.40 16.44 -0.28
C LYS A 492 6.06 17.05 0.10
N TRP A 493 5.44 16.47 1.11
CA TRP A 493 4.27 17.00 1.79
C TRP A 493 4.61 17.23 3.26
N ASN A 494 4.39 18.45 3.74
CA ASN A 494 4.45 18.74 5.17
C ASN A 494 3.05 19.15 5.59
N VAL A 495 2.52 18.50 6.60
CA VAL A 495 1.22 18.80 7.19
C VAL A 495 1.42 19.19 8.64
N CYS A 496 0.75 20.27 9.07
CA CYS A 496 0.68 20.68 10.48
C CYS A 496 -0.78 20.85 10.84
N VAL A 497 -1.19 20.24 11.94
CA VAL A 497 -2.51 20.43 12.54
C VAL A 497 -2.32 21.20 13.84
N GLU A 498 -2.96 22.36 13.95
CA GLU A 498 -3.05 23.11 15.18
C GLU A 498 -4.36 22.74 15.88
N ASN A 499 -4.26 22.28 17.13
CA ASN A 499 -5.38 21.88 17.95
C ASN A 499 -5.23 22.45 19.36
N LYS A 500 -6.37 22.70 20.02
CA LYS A 500 -6.39 23.17 21.42
C LYS A 500 -5.91 22.11 22.41
N ASN A 501 -6.02 20.83 22.06
CA ASN A 501 -5.55 19.73 22.89
C ASN A 501 -4.05 19.47 22.69
N ASN A 502 -3.24 19.89 23.65
CA ASN A 502 -1.79 19.77 23.61
C ASN A 502 -1.27 18.32 23.81
N MET A 503 -2.14 17.38 24.18
CA MET A 503 -1.75 16.00 24.51
C MET A 503 -1.93 15.01 23.35
N ALA A 504 -2.71 15.37 22.33
CA ALA A 504 -2.89 14.53 21.15
C ALA A 504 -1.60 14.46 20.31
N ALA A 505 -1.29 13.30 19.78
CA ALA A 505 -0.25 13.10 18.77
C ALA A 505 -0.87 13.02 17.37
N LEU A 506 -0.05 13.24 16.32
CA LEU A 506 -0.48 13.08 14.93
C LEU A 506 -0.15 11.66 14.47
N TYR A 507 -1.16 10.96 13.99
CA TYR A 507 -1.07 9.61 13.43
C TYR A 507 -1.45 9.64 11.96
N TRP A 508 -0.99 8.66 11.20
CA TRP A 508 -1.47 8.37 9.86
C TRP A 508 -2.11 6.98 9.81
N LEU A 509 -3.10 6.81 8.94
CA LEU A 509 -3.78 5.54 8.73
C LEU A 509 -3.05 4.74 7.65
N GLY A 510 -2.65 3.51 7.98
CA GLY A 510 -2.10 2.56 7.01
C GLY A 510 -3.15 2.15 5.97
N GLU A 511 -2.78 2.13 4.69
CA GLU A 511 -3.73 1.86 3.61
C GLU A 511 -4.19 0.39 3.60
N THR A 512 -3.28 -0.52 3.88
CA THR A 512 -3.51 -1.98 3.85
C THR A 512 -3.96 -2.53 5.21
N SER A 513 -3.21 -2.22 6.26
CA SER A 513 -3.49 -2.71 7.62
C SER A 513 -4.67 -2.01 8.28
N ARG A 514 -5.00 -0.79 7.84
CA ARG A 514 -5.92 0.14 8.51
C ARG A 514 -5.55 0.41 9.96
N ASP A 515 -4.31 0.14 10.35
CA ASP A 515 -3.77 0.50 11.64
C ASP A 515 -3.31 1.96 11.67
N TRP A 516 -3.28 2.53 12.87
CA TRP A 516 -2.80 3.87 13.12
C TRP A 516 -1.33 3.83 13.52
N PHE A 517 -0.50 4.58 12.79
CA PHE A 517 0.93 4.69 13.05
C PHE A 517 1.25 6.12 13.48
N ILE A 518 2.13 6.27 14.46
CA ILE A 518 2.55 7.60 14.89
C ILE A 518 3.33 8.28 13.77
N PHE A 519 2.87 9.47 13.38
CA PHE A 519 3.42 10.23 12.26
C PHE A 519 4.31 11.39 12.73
N ASP A 520 3.97 12.03 13.85
CA ASP A 520 4.71 13.16 14.39
C ASP A 520 5.66 12.75 15.49
N LYS A 521 6.90 13.24 15.34
CA LYS A 521 7.93 13.19 16.39
C LYS A 521 8.34 14.58 16.89
N GLN A 522 7.72 15.65 16.37
CA GLN A 522 8.11 17.02 16.67
C GLN A 522 6.92 17.85 17.15
N THR A 523 6.78 17.95 18.44
CA THR A 523 5.81 18.85 19.06
C THR A 523 6.45 20.22 19.26
N LYS A 524 5.95 21.23 18.55
CA LYS A 524 6.23 22.64 18.87
C LYS A 524 4.93 23.32 19.28
N GLY A 525 4.71 23.44 20.59
CA GLY A 525 3.52 24.07 21.14
C GLY A 525 2.22 23.33 20.76
N LYS A 526 1.24 24.06 20.23
CA LYS A 526 -0.06 23.52 19.80
C LYS A 526 -0.05 22.82 18.44
N ASN A 527 1.06 22.92 17.70
CA ASN A 527 1.18 22.35 16.36
C ASN A 527 1.73 20.93 16.41
N ARG A 528 1.07 20.02 15.72
CA ARG A 528 1.54 18.67 15.41
C ARG A 528 1.85 18.60 13.93
N CYS A 529 3.09 18.32 13.58
CA CYS A 529 3.56 18.39 12.20
C CYS A 529 4.20 17.06 11.77
N ALA A 530 3.97 16.69 10.52
CA ALA A 530 4.58 15.53 9.92
C ALA A 530 4.96 15.77 8.45
N SER A 531 5.74 14.87 7.87
CA SER A 531 6.21 14.97 6.48
C SER A 531 6.15 13.60 5.81
N ALA A 532 5.65 13.59 4.58
CA ALA A 532 5.64 12.43 3.68
C ALA A 532 5.95 12.87 2.25
N ASN A 533 6.02 11.92 1.33
CA ASN A 533 6.13 12.14 -0.12
C ASN A 533 4.81 11.94 -0.87
N GLU A 534 3.70 11.81 -0.13
CA GLU A 534 2.35 11.63 -0.66
C GLU A 534 1.32 12.22 0.27
N LEU A 535 0.09 12.45 -0.22
CA LEU A 535 -1.06 12.76 0.64
C LEU A 535 -1.50 11.48 1.36
N ARG A 536 -1.68 11.61 2.68
CA ARG A 536 -2.16 10.53 3.55
C ARG A 536 -3.27 11.04 4.45
N ASP A 537 -4.18 10.15 4.80
CA ASP A 537 -5.14 10.44 5.85
C ASP A 537 -4.44 10.48 7.19
N VAL A 538 -4.72 11.49 7.98
CA VAL A 538 -4.09 11.71 9.29
C VAL A 538 -5.12 11.99 10.37
N ALA A 539 -4.76 11.68 11.61
CA ALA A 539 -5.60 12.01 12.74
C ALA A 539 -4.80 12.59 13.90
N LEU A 540 -5.42 13.48 14.66
CA LEU A 540 -5.01 13.81 16.02
C LEU A 540 -5.69 12.84 16.96
N ILE A 541 -4.90 12.04 17.68
CA ILE A 541 -5.39 11.02 18.59
C ILE A 541 -4.83 11.30 19.98
N LEU A 542 -5.72 11.31 20.97
CA LEU A 542 -5.35 11.25 22.38
C LEU A 542 -5.35 9.78 22.79
N ASN A 543 -4.15 9.20 22.89
CA ASN A 543 -3.99 7.82 23.33
C ASN A 543 -3.88 7.77 24.85
N GLU A 544 -4.96 7.41 25.52
CA GLU A 544 -5.02 7.21 26.98
C GLU A 544 -5.05 5.73 27.36
N GLU A 545 -5.10 4.83 26.38
CA GLU A 545 -5.15 3.38 26.60
C GLU A 545 -3.74 2.79 26.56
N PRO A 546 -3.17 2.39 27.70
CA PRO A 546 -1.83 1.78 27.71
C PRO A 546 -1.86 0.41 27.06
N MET A 547 -0.73 0.02 26.46
CA MET A 547 -0.51 -1.35 26.00
C MET A 547 -0.68 -2.34 27.17
N SER A 548 -1.27 -3.50 26.89
CA SER A 548 -1.45 -4.59 27.86
C SER A 548 -1.09 -5.94 27.23
N LEU A 549 -0.90 -6.95 28.06
CA LEU A 549 -0.71 -8.34 27.63
C LEU A 549 -1.97 -9.16 27.95
N GLY A 550 -2.35 -10.04 27.01
CA GLY A 550 -3.36 -11.06 27.23
C GLY A 550 -2.82 -12.24 28.05
N PHE A 551 -3.67 -13.25 28.26
CA PHE A 551 -3.27 -14.47 28.96
C PHE A 551 -2.29 -15.29 28.11
N PRO A 552 -1.14 -15.72 28.66
CA PRO A 552 -0.20 -16.58 27.95
C PRO A 552 -0.81 -17.99 27.78
N TYR A 553 -0.50 -18.62 26.63
CA TYR A 553 -0.95 -19.97 26.32
C TYR A 553 0.07 -20.73 25.49
N TRP A 554 0.04 -22.06 25.57
CA TRP A 554 0.91 -22.93 24.79
C TRP A 554 0.32 -23.20 23.41
N ALA A 555 1.17 -23.18 22.39
CA ALA A 555 0.85 -23.53 21.01
C ALA A 555 2.04 -24.25 20.37
N ASN A 556 1.91 -24.71 19.14
CA ASN A 556 3.02 -25.24 18.36
C ASN A 556 3.43 -24.23 17.27
N SER A 557 4.73 -24.16 17.01
CA SER A 557 5.30 -23.42 15.88
C SER A 557 6.45 -24.20 15.26
N TYR A 558 6.84 -23.87 14.02
CA TYR A 558 7.95 -24.51 13.36
C TYR A 558 9.27 -23.85 13.74
N ILE A 559 10.17 -24.62 14.37
CA ILE A 559 11.53 -24.24 14.74
C ILE A 559 12.48 -25.30 14.18
N GLU A 560 13.51 -24.89 13.43
CA GLU A 560 14.44 -25.80 12.74
C GLU A 560 13.74 -26.82 11.82
N GLY A 561 12.57 -26.44 11.27
CA GLY A 561 11.76 -27.30 10.42
C GLY A 561 10.93 -28.36 11.15
N ILE A 562 10.88 -28.31 12.49
CA ILE A 562 10.16 -29.26 13.34
C ILE A 562 9.09 -28.49 14.13
N SER A 563 7.88 -29.06 14.23
CA SER A 563 6.83 -28.53 15.09
C SER A 563 7.23 -28.68 16.56
N GLN A 564 7.31 -27.58 17.27
CA GLN A 564 7.75 -27.54 18.68
C GLN A 564 6.80 -26.66 19.50
N PRO A 565 6.64 -26.94 20.81
CA PRO A 565 5.84 -26.09 21.67
C PRO A 565 6.50 -24.71 21.85
N VAL A 566 5.68 -23.68 21.80
CA VAL A 566 6.02 -22.29 22.06
C VAL A 566 5.03 -21.67 23.03
N LEU A 567 5.50 -20.73 23.86
CA LEU A 567 4.61 -19.92 24.69
C LEU A 567 4.22 -18.67 23.89
N LYS A 568 2.93 -18.49 23.66
CA LYS A 568 2.35 -17.31 23.00
C LYS A 568 1.72 -16.38 24.03
N ILE A 569 1.89 -15.07 23.83
CA ILE A 569 1.36 -14.03 24.72
C ILE A 569 0.77 -12.94 23.86
N PRO A 570 -0.57 -12.79 23.83
CA PRO A 570 -1.22 -11.73 23.08
C PRO A 570 -0.80 -10.34 23.57
N VAL A 571 -0.59 -9.41 22.64
CA VAL A 571 -0.30 -7.99 22.91
C VAL A 571 -1.50 -7.18 22.48
N VAL A 572 -2.08 -6.42 23.41
CA VAL A 572 -3.25 -5.61 23.16
C VAL A 572 -2.88 -4.13 23.19
N TYR A 573 -3.09 -3.46 22.07
CA TYR A 573 -2.95 -2.01 21.92
C TYR A 573 -3.89 -1.51 20.83
N LYS A 574 -4.29 -0.26 20.93
CA LYS A 574 -5.18 0.37 19.95
C LYS A 574 -4.41 1.25 18.97
N TYR A 575 -3.38 1.92 19.44
CA TYR A 575 -2.57 2.86 18.67
C TYR A 575 -1.10 2.46 18.76
N ASP A 576 -0.29 3.07 19.54
CA ASP A 576 1.15 2.90 19.62
C ASP A 576 1.61 1.43 19.72
N GLY A 577 1.90 0.82 18.59
CA GLY A 577 2.34 -0.59 18.49
C GLY A 577 3.79 -0.80 18.92
N ILE A 578 4.32 -1.99 18.68
CA ILE A 578 5.72 -2.35 18.97
C ILE A 578 6.60 -1.81 17.87
N ALA A 579 7.62 -1.02 18.19
CA ALA A 579 8.48 -0.36 17.22
C ALA A 579 9.33 -1.31 16.35
N ASN A 580 9.86 -2.39 16.94
CA ASN A 580 10.62 -3.47 16.29
C ASN A 580 10.86 -4.60 17.31
N GLY A 581 11.38 -5.75 16.86
CA GLY A 581 11.62 -6.89 17.76
C GLY A 581 12.64 -6.59 18.86
N ASN A 582 13.62 -5.72 18.63
CA ASN A 582 14.59 -5.33 19.65
C ASN A 582 14.02 -4.35 20.69
N ALA A 583 12.81 -3.82 20.48
CA ALA A 583 12.07 -3.06 21.47
C ALA A 583 11.50 -3.94 22.60
N ILE A 584 11.55 -5.26 22.44
CA ILE A 584 11.07 -6.25 23.41
C ILE A 584 12.25 -6.86 24.15
N THR A 585 12.13 -6.93 25.46
CA THR A 585 13.09 -7.64 26.32
C THR A 585 12.33 -8.55 27.26
N ALA A 586 12.61 -9.85 27.22
CA ALA A 586 12.07 -10.82 28.16
C ALA A 586 13.19 -11.39 29.03
N LYS A 587 12.91 -11.61 30.32
CA LYS A 587 13.83 -12.20 31.28
C LYS A 587 13.12 -13.11 32.28
N ALA A 588 13.69 -14.29 32.53
CA ALA A 588 13.33 -15.15 33.66
C ALA A 588 14.52 -15.28 34.58
N LYS A 589 14.35 -15.09 35.90
CA LYS A 589 15.44 -15.13 36.89
C LYS A 589 16.68 -14.32 36.44
N ASN A 590 16.48 -13.13 35.89
CA ASN A 590 17.50 -12.24 35.30
C ASN A 590 18.23 -12.77 34.05
N LYS A 591 17.89 -13.94 33.54
CA LYS A 591 18.43 -14.46 32.26
C LYS A 591 17.56 -13.97 31.10
N TRP A 592 18.21 -13.43 30.09
CA TRP A 592 17.53 -12.98 28.86
C TRP A 592 16.97 -14.17 28.06
N ILE A 593 15.77 -14.00 27.53
CA ILE A 593 15.09 -14.97 26.66
C ILE A 593 14.81 -14.29 25.33
N ALA A 594 15.10 -14.96 24.21
CA ALA A 594 14.74 -14.50 22.89
C ALA A 594 13.22 -14.51 22.72
N VAL A 595 12.69 -13.43 22.16
CA VAL A 595 11.26 -13.25 21.87
C VAL A 595 11.10 -12.90 20.42
N GLU A 596 10.26 -13.62 19.70
CA GLU A 596 9.75 -13.20 18.40
C GLU A 596 8.43 -12.48 18.62
N TYR A 597 8.19 -11.41 17.87
CA TYR A 597 6.89 -10.76 17.81
C TYR A 597 6.25 -11.11 16.47
N ASP A 598 5.10 -11.76 16.53
CA ASP A 598 4.26 -11.99 15.37
C ASP A 598 3.28 -10.83 15.26
N SER A 599 3.45 -9.99 14.25
CA SER A 599 2.74 -8.73 14.13
C SER A 599 1.28 -8.87 13.66
N GLU A 600 0.96 -9.91 12.91
CA GLU A 600 -0.41 -10.15 12.42
C GLU A 600 -1.39 -10.53 13.53
N PRO A 601 -1.15 -11.62 14.31
CA PRO A 601 -1.98 -11.92 15.46
C PRO A 601 -1.66 -11.06 16.68
N ARG A 602 -0.60 -10.22 16.61
CA ARG A 602 -0.07 -9.41 17.71
C ARG A 602 0.31 -10.25 18.92
N GLU A 603 1.19 -11.21 18.72
CA GLU A 603 1.62 -12.15 19.75
C GLU A 603 3.14 -12.13 19.95
N LEU A 604 3.57 -12.20 21.21
CA LEU A 604 4.95 -12.56 21.55
C LEU A 604 5.07 -14.08 21.54
N VAL A 605 6.11 -14.59 20.89
CA VAL A 605 6.38 -16.02 20.75
C VAL A 605 7.72 -16.34 21.40
N LEU A 606 7.71 -17.20 22.41
CA LEU A 606 8.89 -17.67 23.13
C LEU A 606 9.08 -19.17 22.89
N GLU A 607 10.30 -19.57 22.53
CA GLU A 607 10.65 -20.98 22.32
C GLU A 607 10.49 -21.77 23.61
N GLY A 608 9.67 -22.84 23.59
CA GLY A 608 9.29 -23.59 24.78
C GLY A 608 10.46 -24.14 25.59
N THR A 609 11.56 -24.57 24.92
CA THR A 609 12.78 -25.06 25.58
C THR A 609 13.55 -23.99 26.38
N LYS A 610 13.19 -22.71 26.22
CA LYS A 610 13.81 -21.55 26.88
C LYS A 610 12.87 -20.88 27.89
N VAL A 611 11.60 -21.25 27.89
CA VAL A 611 10.61 -20.80 28.85
C VAL A 611 10.90 -21.51 30.18
N PRO A 612 10.82 -20.82 31.35
CA PRO A 612 10.97 -21.47 32.65
C PRO A 612 9.76 -22.39 32.94
N ASP A 613 9.88 -23.16 34.05
CA ASP A 613 8.84 -24.10 34.46
C ASP A 613 7.49 -23.40 34.74
N ALA A 614 6.39 -24.16 34.65
CA ALA A 614 5.05 -23.67 34.99
C ALA A 614 5.03 -23.07 36.42
N GLY A 615 4.33 -21.97 36.59
CA GLY A 615 4.26 -21.20 37.82
C GLY A 615 5.40 -20.19 38.02
N GLU A 616 6.47 -20.25 37.23
CA GLU A 616 7.55 -19.26 37.29
C GLU A 616 7.20 -17.97 36.52
N GLU A 617 7.89 -16.88 36.86
CA GLU A 617 7.62 -15.56 36.28
C GLU A 617 8.60 -15.18 35.17
N ILE A 618 8.05 -14.55 34.12
CA ILE A 618 8.81 -13.87 33.08
C ILE A 618 8.51 -12.36 33.17
N THR A 619 9.54 -11.54 33.31
CA THR A 619 9.45 -10.09 33.19
C THR A 619 9.62 -9.71 31.72
N ILE A 620 8.64 -9.03 31.17
CA ILE A 620 8.63 -8.52 29.77
C ILE A 620 8.61 -6.99 29.81
N ILE A 621 9.50 -6.39 29.03
CA ILE A 621 9.56 -4.94 28.83
C ILE A 621 9.39 -4.68 27.35
N ILE A 622 8.42 -3.84 27.00
CA ILE A 622 8.12 -3.44 25.61
C ILE A 622 8.25 -1.92 25.51
N MET A 623 9.01 -1.47 24.53
CA MET A 623 9.02 -0.06 24.13
C MET A 623 8.09 0.10 22.94
N ASP A 624 7.04 0.92 23.09
CA ASP A 624 6.12 1.23 22.01
C ASP A 624 6.68 2.26 21.01
N GLU A 625 5.96 2.52 19.93
CA GLU A 625 6.34 3.50 18.90
C GLU A 625 6.43 4.93 19.45
N ALA A 626 5.61 5.28 20.45
CA ALA A 626 5.65 6.55 21.16
C ALA A 626 6.82 6.64 22.16
N LYS A 627 7.60 5.55 22.32
CA LYS A 627 8.75 5.40 23.24
C LYS A 627 8.37 5.31 24.71
N HIS A 628 7.14 4.94 25.03
CA HIS A 628 6.79 4.56 26.39
C HIS A 628 7.35 3.18 26.70
N LYS A 629 7.81 3.02 27.93
CA LYS A 629 8.36 1.77 28.43
C LYS A 629 7.33 1.05 29.27
N ASN A 630 6.74 -0.01 28.71
CA ASN A 630 5.72 -0.81 29.35
C ASN A 630 6.40 -2.05 30.00
N LYS A 631 6.15 -2.29 31.29
CA LYS A 631 6.72 -3.43 32.03
C LYS A 631 5.61 -4.34 32.51
N PHE A 632 5.73 -5.62 32.20
CA PHE A 632 4.79 -6.68 32.56
C PHE A 632 5.51 -7.82 33.29
N VAL A 633 4.77 -8.52 34.13
CA VAL A 633 5.19 -9.79 34.73
C VAL A 633 4.09 -10.79 34.41
N ILE A 634 4.45 -11.90 33.78
CA ILE A 634 3.53 -12.98 33.45
C ILE A 634 3.97 -14.24 34.17
N THR A 635 3.01 -15.09 34.56
CA THR A 635 3.27 -16.44 35.10
C THR A 635 3.13 -17.44 33.94
N VAL A 636 4.10 -18.36 33.86
CA VAL A 636 4.08 -19.42 32.84
C VAL A 636 2.93 -20.39 33.17
N PRO A 637 1.98 -20.62 32.22
CA PRO A 637 0.88 -21.55 32.44
C PRO A 637 1.36 -23.02 32.41
N GLU A 638 0.56 -23.92 32.94
CA GLU A 638 0.74 -25.36 32.73
C GLU A 638 0.52 -25.72 31.24
N ILE A 639 1.23 -26.77 30.78
CA ILE A 639 1.14 -27.23 29.37
C ILE A 639 -0.16 -27.98 29.14
#